data_fc54cadaad02f98cc91726303d16e0cd
#
_entry.id   fc54cadaad02f98cc91726303d16e0cd
#
_cell.length_a   1.000
_cell.length_b   1.000
_cell.length_c   1.000
_cell.angle_alpha   90.00
_cell.angle_beta   90.00
_cell.angle_gamma   90.00
#
_symmetry.space_group_name_H-M   'P 1'
#
loop_
_entity.id
_entity.type
_entity.pdbx_description
1 polymer ?
#
loop_
_entity_poly.entity_id
_entity_poly.type
_entity_poly.pdbx_seq_one_letter_code
_entity_poly.pdbx_strand_id
1 'polypeptide(L)'
;MTIRDIFNEMSYGPAPESGAGAQAWLAAHGSRFGHWIDGSFTKPGATFETKNPATGKVLAGVTQGSGKDLDAAIAAARRAQPKWARLSGHQRARHLYALARLVQKNARLLAALETMDNGKPIRESRDIDVPLVARHFYYHAGLAQLLASELPGMAPLGVCGAVIPWNFPLLMLAWKVAPALAAGNTVVLKPAEYTPLTALLFAELSREAGLPKGVLNIVTGDGETGAALVAHSGIDKIAFTGSTAVGRKIRQATAGTGKALTLELGGKSPYIVFDDADLDSAIEGLVDAIWFNQGQVCCAGSRLLVQEGVAERFHTALKRRMDGLRIGDPLDKCIDMGAVVDPIQLATITAIVDGNRQGETYRAATPLPSGCFYPPTLITGLSAASTLMQEEIFGPVLVSMTFRTPSEAVDLANNTRYGLAASVWTENVNLALDVAPKLKAGVVWVNATNLFDAAAGFGGVRESGFGREGGWEGLMAYLRPAQDSKPLKPVLAVPAPRDPQVPDLDRTAKLYIGGKQARPDGGYSKAVWSARGKLLGHVGLGNRKDIRNAVEAAHAAKGWARTTGHARAQILYYIAENLSARAAEFSQRLRDMTGRDGTAEVDAAISRLFTYAAWADKYDSAAKSVPIRGIALAMNEPCGVIGALAPDEVPLLGLISVLAPAIAMGNTCVLVPGEAFPLAATDLYQVLETSDLPDGVVNIVTGSPAELAKTLAGHMDVDAIWSFSSTDLAALIEGESASNLKRTWVNRGRSRDWFGPEGEGRDFLRQATEVKTVWVPYGE
;
A
#
# COMPACT_ATOMS: atom_id res chain seq x y z
N MET A 1 3.67 52.97 -0.57
CA MET A 1 4.32 51.68 -0.68
C MET A 1 4.79 51.29 0.71
N THR A 2 4.20 50.24 1.30
CA THR A 2 4.60 49.73 2.60
C THR A 2 5.83 48.85 2.46
N ILE A 3 6.53 48.50 3.56
CA ILE A 3 7.64 47.55 3.55
C ILE A 3 7.13 46.19 2.98
N ARG A 4 5.90 45.83 3.28
CA ARG A 4 5.26 44.63 2.75
C ARG A 4 5.08 44.68 1.21
N ASP A 5 4.71 45.82 0.66
CA ASP A 5 4.57 46.02 -0.77
C ASP A 5 5.93 45.89 -1.47
N ILE A 6 7.00 46.46 -0.85
CA ILE A 6 8.38 46.35 -1.35
C ILE A 6 8.83 44.87 -1.36
N PHE A 7 8.55 44.12 -0.28
CA PHE A 7 8.89 42.69 -0.23
C PHE A 7 8.13 41.86 -1.26
N ASN A 8 6.86 42.15 -1.48
CA ASN A 8 6.04 41.46 -2.48
C ASN A 8 6.41 41.79 -3.92
N GLU A 9 6.96 42.99 -4.16
CA GLU A 9 7.41 43.45 -5.48
C GLU A 9 8.90 43.20 -5.74
N MET A 10 9.67 42.73 -4.77
CA MET A 10 11.09 42.41 -4.93
C MET A 10 11.28 41.30 -5.96
N SER A 11 11.70 41.69 -7.16
CA SER A 11 12.15 40.77 -8.20
C SER A 11 13.58 40.36 -7.93
N TYR A 12 13.78 39.12 -7.47
CA TYR A 12 15.13 38.54 -7.38
C TYR A 12 15.58 38.10 -8.78
N GLY A 13 16.79 38.52 -9.18
CA GLY A 13 17.40 38.04 -10.42
C GLY A 13 17.74 36.54 -10.32
N PRO A 14 18.14 35.94 -11.46
CA PRO A 14 18.56 34.55 -11.49
C PRO A 14 19.61 34.23 -10.45
N ALA A 15 19.46 33.13 -9.72
CA ALA A 15 20.38 32.67 -8.67
C ALA A 15 20.74 31.20 -8.86
N PRO A 16 21.39 30.80 -9.97
CA PRO A 16 21.63 29.41 -10.29
C PRO A 16 22.56 28.73 -9.29
N GLU A 17 22.23 27.51 -8.91
CA GLU A 17 23.13 26.60 -8.22
C GLU A 17 24.15 26.04 -9.20
N SER A 18 25.38 25.82 -8.74
CA SER A 18 26.42 25.29 -9.60
C SER A 18 26.23 23.80 -9.89
N GLY A 19 26.06 23.44 -11.16
CA GLY A 19 26.10 22.06 -11.65
C GLY A 19 27.51 21.50 -11.85
N ALA A 20 28.57 22.30 -11.58
CA ALA A 20 29.97 21.92 -11.88
C ALA A 20 30.40 20.62 -11.17
N GLY A 21 29.96 20.39 -9.92
CA GLY A 21 30.28 19.17 -9.18
C GLY A 21 29.66 17.92 -9.84
N ALA A 22 28.44 18.02 -10.28
CA ALA A 22 27.73 16.92 -10.99
C ALA A 22 28.40 16.66 -12.35
N GLN A 23 28.72 17.71 -13.11
CA GLN A 23 29.45 17.61 -14.38
C GLN A 23 30.84 16.99 -14.21
N ALA A 24 31.58 17.38 -13.17
CA ALA A 24 32.90 16.81 -12.86
C ALA A 24 32.81 15.32 -12.52
N TRP A 25 31.80 14.92 -11.76
CA TRP A 25 31.55 13.49 -11.45
C TRP A 25 31.22 12.69 -12.72
N LEU A 26 30.35 13.20 -13.58
CA LEU A 26 30.04 12.59 -14.87
C LEU A 26 31.28 12.43 -15.74
N ALA A 27 32.08 13.49 -15.85
CA ALA A 27 33.33 13.52 -16.64
C ALA A 27 34.37 12.53 -16.09
N ALA A 28 34.49 12.39 -14.76
CA ALA A 28 35.41 11.44 -14.13
C ALA A 28 35.10 9.97 -14.51
N HIS A 29 33.84 9.69 -14.88
CA HIS A 29 33.40 8.38 -15.39
C HIS A 29 33.33 8.31 -16.93
N GLY A 30 33.86 9.33 -17.63
CA GLY A 30 33.73 9.44 -19.08
C GLY A 30 32.29 9.52 -19.56
N SER A 31 31.36 9.94 -18.71
CA SER A 31 29.92 9.99 -18.93
C SER A 31 29.35 8.65 -19.41
N ARG A 32 29.91 7.52 -18.99
CA ARG A 32 29.46 6.17 -19.31
C ARG A 32 29.49 5.27 -18.09
N PHE A 33 28.37 4.64 -17.80
CA PHE A 33 28.18 3.82 -16.60
C PHE A 33 27.81 2.39 -16.93
N GLY A 34 28.49 1.44 -16.28
CA GLY A 34 28.06 0.05 -16.16
C GLY A 34 27.04 -0.09 -15.02
N HIS A 35 26.63 -1.33 -14.77
CA HIS A 35 25.86 -1.69 -13.58
C HIS A 35 26.75 -1.68 -12.36
N TRP A 36 26.14 -1.51 -11.17
CA TRP A 36 26.83 -1.69 -9.89
C TRP A 36 26.54 -3.11 -9.36
N ILE A 37 27.53 -3.99 -9.45
CA ILE A 37 27.40 -5.39 -9.04
C ILE A 37 28.60 -5.78 -8.18
N ASP A 38 28.31 -6.43 -7.06
CA ASP A 38 29.32 -6.96 -6.13
C ASP A 38 30.34 -5.89 -5.67
N GLY A 39 29.85 -4.65 -5.44
CA GLY A 39 30.62 -3.54 -4.87
C GLY A 39 31.49 -2.75 -5.87
N SER A 40 31.26 -2.90 -7.17
CA SER A 40 31.98 -2.16 -8.22
C SER A 40 31.14 -1.98 -9.48
N PHE A 41 31.49 -0.98 -10.30
CA PHE A 41 30.93 -0.85 -11.64
C PHE A 41 31.42 -1.97 -12.56
N THR A 42 30.49 -2.52 -13.34
CA THR A 42 30.83 -3.38 -14.48
C THR A 42 31.36 -2.53 -15.64
N LYS A 43 32.00 -3.17 -16.61
CA LYS A 43 32.31 -2.48 -17.88
C LYS A 43 31.01 -2.07 -18.57
N PRO A 44 30.91 -0.83 -19.11
CA PRO A 44 29.74 -0.42 -19.88
C PRO A 44 29.52 -1.33 -21.10
N GLY A 45 28.25 -1.78 -21.25
CA GLY A 45 27.78 -2.55 -22.41
C GLY A 45 27.05 -1.68 -23.43
N ALA A 46 25.99 -2.23 -24.06
CA ALA A 46 25.04 -1.44 -24.83
C ALA A 46 24.37 -0.43 -23.92
N THR A 47 24.31 0.82 -24.33
CA THR A 47 23.85 1.94 -23.50
C THR A 47 22.62 2.63 -24.08
N PHE A 48 21.76 3.13 -23.20
CA PHE A 48 20.78 4.17 -23.49
C PHE A 48 21.28 5.51 -22.92
N GLU A 49 20.73 6.60 -23.42
CA GLU A 49 21.09 7.95 -22.96
C GLU A 49 20.13 8.45 -21.89
N THR A 50 20.68 9.04 -20.82
CA THR A 50 19.92 9.92 -19.94
C THR A 50 20.16 11.37 -20.32
N LYS A 51 19.12 12.22 -20.23
CA LYS A 51 19.14 13.60 -20.73
C LYS A 51 18.62 14.56 -19.67
N ASN A 52 19.19 15.75 -19.67
CA ASN A 52 18.62 16.85 -18.89
C ASN A 52 17.33 17.33 -19.58
N PRO A 53 16.14 17.17 -18.96
CA PRO A 53 14.88 17.45 -19.61
C PRO A 53 14.65 18.95 -19.90
N ALA A 54 15.29 19.84 -19.14
CA ALA A 54 15.21 21.28 -19.35
C ALA A 54 15.95 21.73 -20.60
N THR A 55 17.04 21.03 -20.98
CA THR A 55 17.92 21.46 -22.08
C THR A 55 17.97 20.47 -23.25
N GLY A 56 17.49 19.25 -23.06
CA GLY A 56 17.62 18.14 -24.01
C GLY A 56 19.03 17.58 -24.15
N LYS A 57 20.02 18.11 -23.42
CA LYS A 57 21.42 17.68 -23.50
C LYS A 57 21.61 16.32 -22.88
N VAL A 58 22.38 15.44 -23.53
CA VAL A 58 22.79 14.15 -22.99
C VAL A 58 23.69 14.36 -21.77
N LEU A 59 23.39 13.70 -20.67
CA LEU A 59 24.17 13.68 -19.44
C LEU A 59 25.15 12.51 -19.44
N ALA A 60 24.65 11.31 -19.75
CA ALA A 60 25.45 10.10 -19.75
C ALA A 60 24.85 8.99 -20.63
N GLY A 61 25.69 8.02 -21.03
CA GLY A 61 25.28 6.73 -21.53
C GLY A 61 25.28 5.69 -20.40
N VAL A 62 24.16 5.05 -20.17
CA VAL A 62 23.96 4.10 -19.07
C VAL A 62 23.68 2.72 -19.64
N THR A 63 24.29 1.68 -19.09
CA THR A 63 24.19 0.32 -19.63
C THR A 63 22.76 -0.22 -19.52
N GLN A 64 22.26 -0.78 -20.63
CA GLN A 64 20.99 -1.53 -20.67
C GLN A 64 21.20 -2.89 -20.06
N GLY A 65 20.44 -3.21 -19.01
CA GLY A 65 20.52 -4.48 -18.29
C GLY A 65 19.93 -5.65 -19.07
N SER A 66 20.65 -6.75 -19.03
CA SER A 66 20.22 -8.02 -19.59
C SER A 66 19.89 -9.06 -18.50
N GLY A 67 19.31 -10.20 -18.89
CA GLY A 67 19.10 -11.32 -17.98
C GLY A 67 20.39 -11.80 -17.30
N LYS A 68 21.52 -11.78 -18.03
CA LYS A 68 22.84 -12.18 -17.48
C LYS A 68 23.32 -11.21 -16.39
N ASP A 69 23.06 -9.90 -16.55
CA ASP A 69 23.43 -8.90 -15.56
C ASP A 69 22.57 -9.07 -14.29
N LEU A 70 21.28 -9.37 -14.45
CA LEU A 70 20.39 -9.69 -13.34
C LEU A 70 20.84 -10.98 -12.63
N ASP A 71 21.16 -12.04 -13.35
CA ASP A 71 21.69 -13.29 -12.78
C ASP A 71 22.95 -13.01 -11.94
N ALA A 72 23.87 -12.19 -12.44
CA ALA A 72 25.10 -11.84 -11.74
C ALA A 72 24.83 -11.00 -10.47
N ALA A 73 23.94 -10.02 -10.55
CA ALA A 73 23.56 -9.17 -9.43
C ALA A 73 22.83 -9.97 -8.33
N ILE A 74 21.89 -10.83 -8.72
CA ILE A 74 21.12 -11.69 -7.80
C ILE A 74 22.04 -12.73 -7.17
N ALA A 75 22.96 -13.34 -7.93
CA ALA A 75 23.94 -14.26 -7.38
C ALA A 75 24.85 -13.57 -6.35
N ALA A 76 25.30 -12.33 -6.61
CA ALA A 76 26.06 -11.54 -5.65
C ALA A 76 25.26 -11.26 -4.38
N ALA A 77 23.99 -10.85 -4.53
CA ALA A 77 23.08 -10.61 -3.41
C ALA A 77 22.85 -11.87 -2.56
N ARG A 78 22.61 -13.03 -3.21
CA ARG A 78 22.44 -14.33 -2.55
C ARG A 78 23.68 -14.78 -1.78
N ARG A 79 24.89 -14.55 -2.30
CA ARG A 79 26.13 -14.86 -1.59
C ARG A 79 26.33 -13.96 -0.36
N ALA A 80 25.96 -12.69 -0.46
CA ALA A 80 26.13 -11.72 0.62
C ALA A 80 25.07 -11.86 1.74
N GLN A 81 23.85 -12.24 1.39
CA GLN A 81 22.68 -12.22 2.28
C GLN A 81 22.86 -12.98 3.59
N PRO A 82 23.34 -14.24 3.65
CA PRO A 82 23.50 -14.96 4.90
C PRO A 82 24.51 -14.31 5.85
N LYS A 83 25.57 -13.69 5.30
CA LYS A 83 26.58 -12.98 6.10
C LYS A 83 26.02 -11.67 6.63
N TRP A 84 25.29 -10.92 5.82
CA TRP A 84 24.64 -9.67 6.20
C TRP A 84 23.57 -9.90 7.27
N ALA A 85 22.72 -10.91 7.11
CA ALA A 85 21.68 -11.28 8.07
C ALA A 85 22.21 -11.69 9.45
N ARG A 86 23.42 -12.30 9.49
CA ARG A 86 24.07 -12.70 10.75
C ARG A 86 24.69 -11.54 11.53
N LEU A 87 24.89 -10.39 10.90
CA LEU A 87 25.37 -9.21 11.61
C LEU A 87 24.36 -8.83 12.69
N SER A 88 24.85 -8.40 13.85
CA SER A 88 23.98 -7.84 14.87
C SER A 88 23.27 -6.59 14.37
N GLY A 89 22.14 -6.22 14.99
CA GLY A 89 21.46 -4.96 14.71
C GLY A 89 22.40 -3.77 14.79
N HIS A 90 23.29 -3.74 15.79
CA HIS A 90 24.31 -2.72 15.94
C HIS A 90 25.28 -2.64 14.74
N GLN A 91 25.75 -3.78 14.27
CA GLN A 91 26.69 -3.81 13.13
C GLN A 91 26.01 -3.28 11.85
N ARG A 92 24.76 -3.67 11.57
CA ARG A 92 23.99 -3.12 10.44
C ARG A 92 23.72 -1.62 10.62
N ALA A 93 23.35 -1.19 11.82
CA ALA A 93 23.09 0.22 12.13
C ALA A 93 24.29 1.11 11.81
N ARG A 94 25.52 0.66 12.08
CA ARG A 94 26.74 1.44 11.75
C ARG A 94 26.88 1.73 10.26
N HIS A 95 26.56 0.78 9.38
CA HIS A 95 26.61 1.00 7.94
C HIS A 95 25.51 1.96 7.48
N LEU A 96 24.29 1.83 8.01
CA LEU A 96 23.18 2.73 7.67
C LEU A 96 23.45 4.16 8.17
N TYR A 97 24.03 4.30 9.37
CA TYR A 97 24.46 5.58 9.90
C TYR A 97 25.56 6.22 9.03
N ALA A 98 26.55 5.43 8.58
CA ALA A 98 27.59 5.91 7.69
C ALA A 98 27.02 6.37 6.34
N LEU A 99 26.04 5.65 5.78
CA LEU A 99 25.32 6.07 4.56
C LEU A 99 24.63 7.41 4.76
N ALA A 100 23.88 7.58 5.87
CA ALA A 100 23.23 8.86 6.17
C ALA A 100 24.23 10.03 6.23
N ARG A 101 25.37 9.81 6.89
CA ARG A 101 26.45 10.83 6.97
C ARG A 101 27.06 11.15 5.60
N LEU A 102 27.25 10.16 4.73
CA LEU A 102 27.77 10.36 3.39
C LEU A 102 26.76 11.07 2.47
N VAL A 103 25.46 10.78 2.60
CA VAL A 103 24.41 11.53 1.91
C VAL A 103 24.45 13.00 2.33
N GLN A 104 24.56 13.32 3.62
CA GLN A 104 24.69 14.69 4.12
C GLN A 104 25.96 15.37 3.60
N LYS A 105 27.12 14.68 3.64
CA LYS A 105 28.40 15.20 3.16
C LYS A 105 28.37 15.57 1.68
N ASN A 106 27.64 14.78 0.87
CA ASN A 106 27.54 14.95 -0.57
C ASN A 106 26.21 15.61 -1.00
N ALA A 107 25.48 16.27 -0.09
CA ALA A 107 24.12 16.76 -0.33
C ALA A 107 24.02 17.68 -1.56
N ARG A 108 24.96 18.61 -1.74
CA ARG A 108 24.95 19.52 -2.91
C ARG A 108 25.18 18.80 -4.23
N LEU A 109 26.09 17.82 -4.24
CA LEU A 109 26.38 17.02 -5.44
C LEU A 109 25.14 16.17 -5.81
N LEU A 110 24.55 15.49 -4.83
CA LEU A 110 23.34 14.67 -5.02
C LEU A 110 22.19 15.54 -5.52
N ALA A 111 21.93 16.69 -4.87
CA ALA A 111 20.84 17.59 -5.26
C ALA A 111 21.00 18.15 -6.69
N ALA A 112 22.21 18.61 -7.04
CA ALA A 112 22.48 19.12 -8.38
C ALA A 112 22.32 18.02 -9.45
N LEU A 113 22.80 16.81 -9.17
CA LEU A 113 22.68 15.67 -10.07
C LEU A 113 21.22 15.23 -10.23
N GLU A 114 20.46 15.16 -9.11
CA GLU A 114 19.03 14.85 -9.12
C GLU A 114 18.24 15.85 -9.97
N THR A 115 18.48 17.16 -9.77
CA THR A 115 17.82 18.23 -10.53
C THR A 115 18.15 18.15 -12.02
N MET A 116 19.41 17.89 -12.38
CA MET A 116 19.82 17.77 -13.78
C MET A 116 19.24 16.55 -14.47
N ASP A 117 19.09 15.43 -13.76
CA ASP A 117 18.64 14.16 -14.29
C ASP A 117 17.09 14.09 -14.38
N ASN A 118 16.39 14.75 -13.42
CA ASN A 118 14.93 14.70 -13.29
C ASN A 118 14.21 15.93 -13.87
N GLY A 119 14.78 17.11 -13.77
CA GLY A 119 14.16 18.38 -14.15
C GLY A 119 13.44 19.15 -13.04
N LYS A 120 13.37 18.63 -11.81
CA LYS A 120 12.77 19.32 -10.67
C LYS A 120 13.61 20.49 -10.17
N PRO A 121 13.01 21.53 -9.56
CA PRO A 121 13.74 22.65 -8.99
C PRO A 121 14.79 22.22 -7.95
N ILE A 122 15.96 22.87 -7.97
CA ILE A 122 17.07 22.58 -7.03
C ILE A 122 16.66 22.77 -5.56
N ARG A 123 15.70 23.67 -5.27
CA ARG A 123 15.18 23.86 -3.92
C ARG A 123 14.52 22.58 -3.39
N GLU A 124 13.80 21.87 -4.25
CA GLU A 124 13.12 20.62 -3.88
C GLU A 124 14.14 19.51 -3.61
N SER A 125 15.08 19.29 -4.54
CA SER A 125 16.11 18.26 -4.39
C SER A 125 17.02 18.52 -3.18
N ARG A 126 17.42 19.79 -2.98
CA ARG A 126 18.39 20.20 -1.93
C ARG A 126 17.76 20.27 -0.54
N ASP A 127 16.57 20.87 -0.43
CA ASP A 127 15.99 21.25 0.86
C ASP A 127 14.99 20.20 1.39
N ILE A 128 14.49 19.31 0.50
CA ILE A 128 13.48 18.28 0.84
C ILE A 128 14.02 16.88 0.59
N ASP A 129 14.34 16.52 -0.67
CA ASP A 129 14.63 15.13 -1.04
C ASP A 129 15.88 14.59 -0.35
N VAL A 130 17.03 15.24 -0.52
CA VAL A 130 18.29 14.75 0.03
C VAL A 130 18.31 14.73 1.57
N PRO A 131 17.79 15.74 2.30
CA PRO A 131 17.64 15.67 3.75
C PRO A 131 16.75 14.51 4.21
N LEU A 132 15.64 14.25 3.51
CA LEU A 132 14.74 13.16 3.83
C LEU A 132 15.36 11.78 3.56
N VAL A 133 16.18 11.65 2.50
CA VAL A 133 17.00 10.46 2.26
C VAL A 133 17.91 10.16 3.45
N ALA A 134 18.68 11.15 3.92
CA ALA A 134 19.53 11.00 5.09
C ALA A 134 18.71 10.61 6.34
N ARG A 135 17.54 11.23 6.53
CA ARG A 135 16.62 10.95 7.64
C ARG A 135 16.14 9.50 7.62
N HIS A 136 15.84 8.93 6.45
CA HIS A 136 15.44 7.52 6.33
C HIS A 136 16.56 6.58 6.73
N PHE A 137 17.80 6.83 6.33
CA PHE A 137 18.94 5.99 6.73
C PHE A 137 19.23 6.10 8.23
N TYR A 138 19.14 7.30 8.83
CA TYR A 138 19.26 7.46 10.30
C TYR A 138 18.17 6.71 11.05
N TYR A 139 16.92 6.86 10.63
CA TYR A 139 15.79 6.23 11.28
C TYR A 139 15.90 4.70 11.24
N HIS A 140 16.20 4.15 10.08
CA HIS A 140 16.35 2.71 9.92
C HIS A 140 17.63 2.16 10.55
N ALA A 141 18.67 2.95 10.76
CA ALA A 141 19.80 2.58 11.61
C ALA A 141 19.33 2.32 13.05
N GLY A 142 18.48 3.21 13.59
CA GLY A 142 17.85 3.01 14.90
C GLY A 142 16.98 1.75 14.94
N LEU A 143 16.14 1.54 13.92
CA LEU A 143 15.31 0.34 13.84
C LEU A 143 16.13 -0.95 13.74
N ALA A 144 17.25 -0.95 13.02
CA ALA A 144 18.15 -2.10 12.95
C ALA A 144 18.70 -2.46 14.33
N GLN A 145 19.05 -1.45 15.14
CA GLN A 145 19.53 -1.62 16.51
C GLN A 145 18.47 -2.26 17.43
N LEU A 146 17.21 -1.82 17.28
CA LEU A 146 16.10 -2.23 18.14
C LEU A 146 15.38 -3.51 17.65
N LEU A 147 15.67 -4.00 16.46
CA LEU A 147 14.92 -5.07 15.82
C LEU A 147 14.78 -6.33 16.68
N ALA A 148 15.87 -6.76 17.33
CA ALA A 148 15.88 -8.00 18.10
C ALA A 148 15.06 -7.91 19.39
N SER A 149 14.97 -6.74 20.02
CA SER A 149 14.17 -6.51 21.23
C SER A 149 12.69 -6.31 20.93
N GLU A 150 12.38 -5.54 19.87
CA GLU A 150 11.01 -5.14 19.57
C GLU A 150 10.24 -6.17 18.71
N LEU A 151 10.97 -6.95 17.90
CA LEU A 151 10.40 -7.95 17.01
C LEU A 151 11.12 -9.30 17.17
N PRO A 152 11.11 -9.91 18.37
CA PRO A 152 11.72 -11.20 18.60
C PRO A 152 11.07 -12.27 17.71
N GLY A 153 11.86 -13.20 17.21
CA GLY A 153 11.36 -14.30 16.36
C GLY A 153 11.09 -13.90 14.90
N MET A 154 11.47 -12.69 14.49
CA MET A 154 11.41 -12.28 13.08
C MET A 154 12.78 -12.45 12.41
N ALA A 155 12.74 -12.74 11.10
CA ALA A 155 13.91 -12.93 10.23
C ALA A 155 13.76 -12.14 8.94
N PRO A 156 14.86 -11.78 8.24
CA PRO A 156 14.79 -11.16 6.93
C PRO A 156 14.14 -12.10 5.89
N LEU A 157 13.52 -11.53 4.88
CA LEU A 157 12.96 -12.27 3.75
C LEU A 157 14.06 -12.92 2.89
N GLY A 158 15.16 -12.21 2.64
CA GLY A 158 16.28 -12.69 1.82
C GLY A 158 16.79 -11.65 0.82
N VAL A 159 16.61 -11.87 -0.48
CA VAL A 159 16.98 -10.94 -1.54
C VAL A 159 15.76 -10.14 -1.99
N CYS A 160 15.82 -8.82 -1.89
CA CYS A 160 14.77 -7.91 -2.29
C CYS A 160 15.07 -7.31 -3.68
N GLY A 161 14.17 -7.47 -4.63
CA GLY A 161 14.13 -6.71 -5.87
C GLY A 161 13.39 -5.40 -5.65
N ALA A 162 14.03 -4.28 -5.90
CA ALA A 162 13.43 -2.95 -5.79
C ALA A 162 13.36 -2.29 -7.17
N VAL A 163 12.17 -1.86 -7.58
CA VAL A 163 11.97 -1.09 -8.83
C VAL A 163 11.41 0.27 -8.46
N ILE A 164 12.14 1.32 -8.78
CA ILE A 164 11.81 2.69 -8.37
C ILE A 164 11.45 3.57 -9.58
N PRO A 165 10.56 4.55 -9.38
CA PRO A 165 10.13 5.48 -10.41
C PRO A 165 11.14 6.60 -10.63
N TRP A 166 10.85 7.44 -11.61
CA TRP A 166 11.69 8.55 -12.03
C TRP A 166 11.41 9.88 -11.31
N ASN A 167 10.28 10.01 -10.58
CA ASN A 167 9.86 11.31 -10.04
C ASN A 167 10.61 11.75 -8.75
N PHE A 168 11.03 10.80 -7.91
CA PHE A 168 11.84 11.00 -6.72
C PHE A 168 12.96 9.94 -6.65
N PRO A 169 13.94 9.96 -7.55
CA PRO A 169 14.86 8.84 -7.75
C PRO A 169 15.60 8.42 -6.48
N LEU A 170 16.29 9.37 -5.82
CA LEU A 170 17.08 9.06 -4.64
C LEU A 170 16.21 8.78 -3.40
N LEU A 171 15.10 9.49 -3.26
CA LEU A 171 14.19 9.29 -2.12
C LEU A 171 13.52 7.90 -2.21
N MET A 172 13.05 7.49 -3.39
CA MET A 172 12.46 6.17 -3.58
C MET A 172 13.47 5.03 -3.43
N LEU A 173 14.74 5.27 -3.76
CA LEU A 173 15.83 4.37 -3.41
C LEU A 173 15.93 4.20 -1.89
N ALA A 174 15.98 5.30 -1.15
CA ALA A 174 16.10 5.27 0.31
C ALA A 174 14.91 4.56 0.98
N TRP A 175 13.68 4.80 0.51
CA TRP A 175 12.48 4.17 1.04
C TRP A 175 12.50 2.66 0.94
N LYS A 176 13.18 2.09 -0.04
CA LYS A 176 13.25 0.63 -0.25
C LYS A 176 14.55 0.02 0.29
N VAL A 177 15.67 0.71 0.12
CA VAL A 177 16.99 0.18 0.53
C VAL A 177 17.17 0.26 2.03
N ALA A 178 16.80 1.38 2.68
CA ALA A 178 17.04 1.55 4.11
C ALA A 178 16.32 0.49 4.97
N PRO A 179 15.00 0.24 4.85
CA PRO A 179 14.32 -0.81 5.60
C PRO A 179 14.81 -2.23 5.23
N ALA A 180 15.09 -2.49 3.95
CA ALA A 180 15.60 -3.80 3.52
C ALA A 180 16.93 -4.13 4.22
N LEU A 181 17.88 -3.20 4.20
CA LEU A 181 19.19 -3.39 4.82
C LEU A 181 19.08 -3.46 6.36
N ALA A 182 18.25 -2.63 6.98
CA ALA A 182 18.00 -2.65 8.41
C ALA A 182 17.48 -4.02 8.89
N ALA A 183 16.56 -4.60 8.14
CA ALA A 183 15.98 -5.92 8.41
C ALA A 183 16.96 -7.08 8.17
N GLY A 184 18.11 -6.85 7.50
CA GLY A 184 19.08 -7.89 7.18
C GLY A 184 18.93 -8.53 5.79
N ASN A 185 18.15 -7.91 4.91
CA ASN A 185 18.02 -8.32 3.52
C ASN A 185 19.16 -7.72 2.66
N THR A 186 19.37 -8.30 1.48
CA THR A 186 20.17 -7.72 0.41
C THR A 186 19.27 -7.19 -0.70
N VAL A 187 19.77 -6.25 -1.51
CA VAL A 187 18.95 -5.54 -2.49
C VAL A 187 19.56 -5.62 -3.89
N VAL A 188 18.69 -5.88 -4.87
CA VAL A 188 18.94 -5.63 -6.28
C VAL A 188 17.95 -4.55 -6.72
N LEU A 189 18.46 -3.36 -6.98
CA LEU A 189 17.69 -2.17 -7.35
C LEU A 189 17.72 -1.95 -8.86
N LYS A 190 16.57 -1.66 -9.45
CA LYS A 190 16.45 -1.14 -10.81
C LYS A 190 15.90 0.28 -10.75
N PRO A 191 16.71 1.33 -10.99
CA PRO A 191 16.21 2.70 -11.12
C PRO A 191 15.47 2.88 -12.45
N ALA A 192 14.63 3.92 -12.53
CA ALA A 192 14.01 4.28 -13.81
C ALA A 192 15.06 4.68 -14.85
N GLU A 193 14.80 4.39 -16.10
CA GLU A 193 15.67 4.68 -17.24
C GLU A 193 15.89 6.19 -17.46
N TYR A 194 14.92 7.01 -17.09
CA TYR A 194 15.01 8.48 -17.22
C TYR A 194 15.93 9.10 -16.17
N THR A 195 16.06 8.50 -14.97
CA THR A 195 16.73 9.14 -13.82
C THR A 195 17.62 8.16 -13.04
N PRO A 196 18.61 7.53 -13.65
CA PRO A 196 19.43 6.51 -12.99
C PRO A 196 20.64 7.07 -12.22
N LEU A 197 21.04 8.35 -12.45
CA LEU A 197 22.35 8.84 -12.08
C LEU A 197 22.56 8.96 -10.56
N THR A 198 21.57 9.42 -9.81
CA THR A 198 21.71 9.53 -8.35
C THR A 198 21.79 8.17 -7.67
N ALA A 199 21.15 7.12 -8.22
CA ALA A 199 21.31 5.75 -7.75
C ALA A 199 22.75 5.24 -7.97
N LEU A 200 23.36 5.56 -9.11
CA LEU A 200 24.76 5.18 -9.41
C LEU A 200 25.76 5.91 -8.52
N LEU A 201 25.55 7.20 -8.24
CA LEU A 201 26.36 7.94 -7.27
C LEU A 201 26.19 7.36 -5.86
N PHE A 202 24.96 7.05 -5.44
CA PHE A 202 24.68 6.42 -4.15
C PHE A 202 25.40 5.06 -4.01
N ALA A 203 25.55 4.31 -5.09
CA ALA A 203 26.30 3.05 -5.10
C ALA A 203 27.76 3.25 -4.70
N GLU A 204 28.42 4.32 -5.19
CA GLU A 204 29.78 4.66 -4.77
C GLU A 204 29.85 5.07 -3.29
N LEU A 205 28.86 5.86 -2.83
CA LEU A 205 28.75 6.22 -1.40
C LEU A 205 28.54 4.99 -0.53
N SER A 206 27.84 3.97 -1.03
CA SER A 206 27.65 2.71 -0.29
C SER A 206 28.96 1.96 -0.07
N ARG A 207 29.89 2.01 -1.04
CA ARG A 207 31.24 1.47 -0.90
C ARG A 207 32.07 2.29 0.09
N GLU A 208 31.99 3.63 0.02
CA GLU A 208 32.66 4.53 0.97
C GLU A 208 32.16 4.30 2.42
N ALA A 209 30.87 4.00 2.60
CA ALA A 209 30.28 3.60 3.88
C ALA A 209 30.73 2.20 4.38
N GLY A 210 31.53 1.49 3.60
CA GLY A 210 32.00 0.15 3.92
C GLY A 210 30.93 -0.92 3.83
N LEU A 211 29.86 -0.69 3.06
CA LEU A 211 28.82 -1.70 2.85
C LEU A 211 29.45 -2.94 2.20
N PRO A 212 29.25 -4.17 2.72
CA PRO A 212 29.85 -5.37 2.16
C PRO A 212 29.42 -5.60 0.70
N LYS A 213 30.34 -6.12 -0.11
CA LYS A 213 30.10 -6.45 -1.51
C LYS A 213 28.86 -7.36 -1.66
N GLY A 214 28.04 -7.09 -2.66
CA GLY A 214 26.82 -7.84 -2.93
C GLY A 214 25.61 -7.48 -2.08
N VAL A 215 25.75 -6.70 -0.99
CA VAL A 215 24.61 -6.28 -0.14
C VAL A 215 23.68 -5.33 -0.89
N LEU A 216 24.23 -4.42 -1.68
CA LEU A 216 23.49 -3.55 -2.61
C LEU A 216 24.05 -3.75 -4.02
N ASN A 217 23.14 -4.05 -4.95
CA ASN A 217 23.45 -4.13 -6.38
C ASN A 217 22.44 -3.25 -7.14
N ILE A 218 22.89 -2.60 -8.21
CA ILE A 218 22.06 -1.73 -9.05
C ILE A 218 22.22 -2.16 -10.50
N VAL A 219 21.12 -2.59 -11.09
CA VAL A 219 21.05 -2.94 -12.51
C VAL A 219 20.18 -1.92 -13.23
N THR A 220 20.80 -1.13 -14.10
CA THR A 220 20.12 -0.11 -14.90
C THR A 220 19.48 -0.75 -16.14
N GLY A 221 18.43 -0.14 -16.65
CA GLY A 221 17.69 -0.63 -17.83
C GLY A 221 16.26 -0.16 -17.82
N ASP A 222 15.54 -0.53 -18.85
CA ASP A 222 14.15 -0.17 -19.12
C ASP A 222 13.12 -1.07 -18.42
N GLY A 223 11.88 -1.05 -18.92
CA GLY A 223 10.78 -1.87 -18.40
C GLY A 223 11.00 -3.37 -18.57
N GLU A 224 11.73 -3.82 -19.60
CA GLU A 224 12.02 -5.25 -19.82
C GLU A 224 12.98 -5.78 -18.74
N THR A 225 14.00 -5.00 -18.40
CA THR A 225 14.89 -5.30 -17.26
C THR A 225 14.11 -5.38 -15.95
N GLY A 226 13.16 -4.46 -15.73
CA GLY A 226 12.27 -4.51 -14.57
C GLY A 226 11.40 -5.76 -14.52
N ALA A 227 10.79 -6.15 -15.64
CA ALA A 227 9.98 -7.36 -15.75
C ALA A 227 10.80 -8.64 -15.49
N ALA A 228 12.02 -8.70 -16.02
CA ALA A 228 12.94 -9.82 -15.79
C ALA A 228 13.33 -9.93 -14.31
N LEU A 229 13.60 -8.80 -13.62
CA LEU A 229 13.87 -8.78 -12.18
C LEU A 229 12.67 -9.30 -11.37
N VAL A 230 11.45 -8.87 -11.71
CA VAL A 230 10.21 -9.33 -11.06
C VAL A 230 10.01 -10.83 -11.23
N ALA A 231 10.26 -11.36 -12.42
CA ALA A 231 10.07 -12.79 -12.74
C ALA A 231 11.15 -13.69 -12.14
N HIS A 232 12.34 -13.16 -11.81
CA HIS A 232 13.51 -13.97 -11.47
C HIS A 232 13.31 -14.78 -10.18
N SER A 233 13.50 -16.09 -10.22
CA SER A 233 13.27 -17.03 -9.11
C SER A 233 14.17 -16.79 -7.88
N GLY A 234 15.32 -16.14 -8.06
CA GLY A 234 16.26 -15.77 -7.01
C GLY A 234 15.86 -14.55 -6.20
N ILE A 235 14.67 -13.99 -6.36
CA ILE A 235 14.14 -12.85 -5.60
C ILE A 235 13.04 -13.34 -4.63
N ASP A 236 13.12 -12.93 -3.37
CA ASP A 236 12.16 -13.29 -2.32
C ASP A 236 11.08 -12.22 -2.10
N LYS A 237 11.37 -10.97 -2.44
CA LYS A 237 10.46 -9.83 -2.32
C LYS A 237 10.60 -8.90 -3.50
N ILE A 238 9.48 -8.37 -3.97
CA ILE A 238 9.43 -7.21 -4.87
C ILE A 238 8.86 -6.01 -4.11
N ALA A 239 9.59 -4.90 -4.13
CA ALA A 239 9.15 -3.59 -3.70
C ALA A 239 9.09 -2.68 -4.93
N PHE A 240 7.89 -2.25 -5.28
CA PHE A 240 7.64 -1.46 -6.49
C PHE A 240 6.96 -0.14 -6.15
N THR A 241 7.42 0.95 -6.78
CA THR A 241 6.69 2.21 -6.86
C THR A 241 6.61 2.62 -8.33
N GLY A 242 5.40 2.97 -8.79
CA GLY A 242 5.16 3.38 -10.17
C GLY A 242 3.68 3.37 -10.54
N SER A 243 3.36 3.18 -11.83
CA SER A 243 1.98 3.25 -12.30
C SER A 243 1.12 2.04 -11.87
N THR A 244 -0.17 2.27 -11.66
CA THR A 244 -1.16 1.25 -11.31
C THR A 244 -1.21 0.12 -12.37
N ALA A 245 -1.07 0.47 -13.65
CA ALA A 245 -1.05 -0.53 -14.73
C ALA A 245 0.13 -1.51 -14.61
N VAL A 246 1.32 -1.01 -14.29
CA VAL A 246 2.51 -1.85 -14.04
C VAL A 246 2.36 -2.63 -12.73
N GLY A 247 1.80 -2.02 -11.68
CA GLY A 247 1.49 -2.71 -10.42
C GLY A 247 0.61 -3.95 -10.61
N ARG A 248 -0.44 -3.85 -11.44
CA ARG A 248 -1.28 -5.02 -11.80
C ARG A 248 -0.51 -6.11 -12.51
N LYS A 249 0.35 -5.76 -13.47
CA LYS A 249 1.22 -6.73 -14.17
C LYS A 249 2.17 -7.44 -13.19
N ILE A 250 2.76 -6.69 -12.26
CA ILE A 250 3.64 -7.26 -11.23
C ILE A 250 2.86 -8.20 -10.32
N ARG A 251 1.66 -7.81 -9.87
CA ARG A 251 0.81 -8.67 -9.04
C ARG A 251 0.48 -9.99 -9.75
N GLN A 252 0.13 -9.93 -11.03
CA GLN A 252 -0.12 -11.13 -11.84
C GLN A 252 1.14 -11.99 -12.02
N ALA A 253 2.28 -11.37 -12.34
CA ALA A 253 3.55 -12.08 -12.54
C ALA A 253 4.10 -12.72 -11.27
N THR A 254 3.76 -12.19 -10.09
CA THR A 254 4.22 -12.73 -8.79
C THR A 254 3.24 -13.72 -8.16
N ALA A 255 2.04 -13.89 -8.71
CA ALA A 255 1.04 -14.82 -8.18
C ALA A 255 1.57 -16.25 -8.12
N GLY A 256 1.43 -16.92 -6.98
CA GLY A 256 1.89 -18.29 -6.75
C GLY A 256 3.41 -18.47 -6.63
N THR A 257 4.21 -17.42 -6.83
CA THR A 257 5.68 -17.53 -6.76
C THR A 257 6.26 -17.56 -5.34
N GLY A 258 5.46 -17.22 -4.34
CA GLY A 258 5.90 -17.11 -2.96
C GLY A 258 6.61 -15.81 -2.60
N LYS A 259 6.83 -14.92 -3.56
CA LYS A 259 7.46 -13.61 -3.31
C LYS A 259 6.56 -12.73 -2.44
N ALA A 260 7.16 -12.06 -1.47
CA ALA A 260 6.49 -10.96 -0.78
C ALA A 260 6.38 -9.75 -1.73
N LEU A 261 5.31 -8.97 -1.60
CA LEU A 261 5.04 -7.87 -2.52
C LEU A 261 4.59 -6.63 -1.74
N THR A 262 5.15 -5.48 -2.07
CA THR A 262 4.62 -4.15 -1.73
C THR A 262 4.51 -3.32 -3.00
N LEU A 263 3.38 -2.63 -3.15
CA LEU A 263 3.07 -1.82 -4.32
C LEU A 263 2.65 -0.44 -3.84
N GLU A 264 3.41 0.59 -4.24
CA GLU A 264 3.06 2.00 -4.07
C GLU A 264 2.78 2.59 -5.45
N LEU A 265 1.53 2.98 -5.70
CA LEU A 265 1.03 3.24 -7.04
C LEU A 265 0.44 4.65 -7.16
N GLY A 266 -0.22 4.93 -8.28
CA GLY A 266 -0.77 6.22 -8.59
C GLY A 266 -1.87 6.70 -7.64
N GLY A 267 -2.23 7.97 -7.74
CA GLY A 267 -3.26 8.61 -6.96
C GLY A 267 -4.05 9.65 -7.75
N LYS A 268 -5.20 10.02 -7.23
CA LYS A 268 -5.99 11.20 -7.64
C LYS A 268 -6.47 11.90 -6.38
N SER A 269 -5.51 12.37 -5.60
CA SER A 269 -5.73 12.84 -4.24
C SER A 269 -6.62 14.09 -4.18
N PRO A 270 -7.66 14.11 -3.33
CA PRO A 270 -8.47 15.28 -3.12
C PRO A 270 -7.75 16.32 -2.25
N TYR A 271 -7.91 17.57 -2.60
CA TYR A 271 -7.55 18.75 -1.82
C TYR A 271 -8.84 19.48 -1.46
N ILE A 272 -9.28 19.38 -0.21
CA ILE A 272 -10.61 19.82 0.25
C ILE A 272 -10.45 21.14 0.98
N VAL A 273 -11.20 22.18 0.56
CA VAL A 273 -11.17 23.51 1.17
C VAL A 273 -12.58 23.88 1.62
N PHE A 274 -12.77 24.03 2.93
CA PHE A 274 -14.00 24.52 3.54
C PHE A 274 -14.05 26.05 3.57
N ASP A 275 -15.22 26.62 3.76
CA ASP A 275 -15.45 28.07 3.73
C ASP A 275 -14.84 28.84 4.90
N ASP A 276 -14.53 28.15 5.99
CA ASP A 276 -13.86 28.68 7.18
C ASP A 276 -12.33 28.60 7.11
N ALA A 277 -11.76 27.98 6.06
CA ALA A 277 -10.30 27.85 5.92
C ALA A 277 -9.62 29.21 5.74
N ASP A 278 -8.37 29.32 6.23
CA ASP A 278 -7.47 30.39 5.78
C ASP A 278 -7.16 30.20 4.29
N LEU A 279 -7.83 31.00 3.44
CA LEU A 279 -7.75 30.82 1.99
C LEU A 279 -6.36 31.16 1.43
N ASP A 280 -5.62 32.08 2.03
CA ASP A 280 -4.27 32.43 1.57
C ASP A 280 -3.32 31.26 1.83
N SER A 281 -3.34 30.69 3.02
CA SER A 281 -2.59 29.47 3.37
C SER A 281 -3.02 28.27 2.55
N ALA A 282 -4.33 28.08 2.30
CA ALA A 282 -4.83 26.99 1.49
C ALA A 282 -4.42 27.11 0.01
N ILE A 283 -4.26 28.33 -0.53
CA ILE A 283 -3.77 28.56 -1.89
C ILE A 283 -2.27 28.24 -1.99
N GLU A 284 -1.44 28.72 -1.04
CA GLU A 284 0.00 28.39 -1.04
C GLU A 284 0.22 26.90 -0.80
N GLY A 285 -0.55 26.26 0.09
CA GLY A 285 -0.53 24.81 0.25
C GLY A 285 -0.96 24.07 -1.02
N LEU A 286 -1.91 24.61 -1.81
CA LEU A 286 -2.30 24.01 -3.07
C LEU A 286 -1.21 24.16 -4.15
N VAL A 287 -0.46 25.26 -4.13
CA VAL A 287 0.74 25.43 -4.98
C VAL A 287 1.72 24.28 -4.74
N ASP A 288 2.02 23.99 -3.47
CA ASP A 288 2.89 22.88 -3.08
C ASP A 288 2.23 21.51 -3.38
N ALA A 289 0.91 21.40 -3.28
CA ALA A 289 0.21 20.14 -3.52
C ALA A 289 0.23 19.70 -4.99
N ILE A 290 0.23 20.63 -5.97
CA ILE A 290 0.06 20.28 -7.37
C ILE A 290 1.21 20.75 -8.27
N TRP A 291 1.93 21.84 -7.97
CA TRP A 291 3.01 22.32 -8.84
C TRP A 291 4.41 21.95 -8.34
N PHE A 292 4.55 21.46 -7.11
CA PHE A 292 5.76 20.79 -6.64
C PHE A 292 6.15 19.66 -7.61
N ASN A 293 7.41 19.56 -7.96
CA ASN A 293 7.91 18.61 -8.96
C ASN A 293 7.06 18.58 -10.26
N GLN A 294 6.56 19.73 -10.71
CA GLN A 294 5.72 19.87 -11.91
C GLN A 294 4.47 18.98 -11.90
N GLY A 295 3.91 18.70 -10.72
CA GLY A 295 2.77 17.78 -10.56
C GLY A 295 3.08 16.30 -10.76
N GLN A 296 4.35 15.96 -10.91
CA GLN A 296 4.84 14.58 -11.07
C GLN A 296 4.97 13.88 -9.71
N VAL A 297 3.91 13.95 -8.92
CA VAL A 297 3.84 13.48 -7.53
C VAL A 297 2.65 12.54 -7.38
N CYS A 298 2.88 11.33 -6.90
CA CYS A 298 1.83 10.31 -6.75
C CYS A 298 0.70 10.75 -5.79
N CYS A 299 1.03 11.53 -4.76
CA CYS A 299 0.08 12.06 -3.79
C CYS A 299 -0.36 13.50 -4.10
N ALA A 300 -0.02 14.06 -5.27
CA ALA A 300 -0.39 15.41 -5.67
C ALA A 300 -1.88 15.69 -5.42
N GLY A 301 -2.20 16.82 -4.77
CA GLY A 301 -3.57 17.30 -4.56
C GLY A 301 -4.21 17.76 -5.88
N SER A 302 -4.21 16.86 -6.88
CA SER A 302 -4.59 17.16 -8.26
C SER A 302 -6.09 17.34 -8.48
N ARG A 303 -6.90 17.11 -7.44
CA ARG A 303 -8.37 17.21 -7.47
C ARG A 303 -8.85 18.14 -6.35
N LEU A 304 -9.02 19.43 -6.69
CA LEU A 304 -9.52 20.45 -5.77
C LEU A 304 -11.03 20.28 -5.58
N LEU A 305 -11.44 20.14 -4.34
CA LEU A 305 -12.83 20.21 -3.89
C LEU A 305 -12.96 21.45 -3.01
N VAL A 306 -13.68 22.48 -3.46
CA VAL A 306 -13.84 23.74 -2.74
C VAL A 306 -15.30 23.99 -2.41
N GLN A 307 -15.58 24.44 -1.18
CA GLN A 307 -16.95 24.73 -0.77
C GLN A 307 -17.55 25.85 -1.60
N GLU A 308 -18.80 25.68 -2.06
CA GLU A 308 -19.46 26.55 -3.04
C GLU A 308 -19.42 28.04 -2.66
N GLY A 309 -19.61 28.36 -1.36
CA GLY A 309 -19.65 29.73 -0.87
C GLY A 309 -18.35 30.53 -1.05
N VAL A 310 -17.20 29.88 -1.19
CA VAL A 310 -15.90 30.54 -1.35
C VAL A 310 -15.22 30.24 -2.68
N ALA A 311 -15.83 29.41 -3.53
CA ALA A 311 -15.21 28.86 -4.75
C ALA A 311 -14.77 29.95 -5.73
N GLU A 312 -15.60 30.96 -6.01
CA GLU A 312 -15.27 32.04 -6.96
C GLU A 312 -14.07 32.86 -6.47
N ARG A 313 -14.09 33.24 -5.16
CA ARG A 313 -12.99 33.97 -4.54
C ARG A 313 -11.70 33.16 -4.55
N PHE A 314 -11.80 31.88 -4.21
CA PHE A 314 -10.65 30.96 -4.21
C PHE A 314 -10.05 30.79 -5.61
N HIS A 315 -10.87 30.50 -6.62
CA HIS A 315 -10.39 30.31 -8.00
C HIS A 315 -9.78 31.60 -8.57
N THR A 316 -10.34 32.78 -8.24
CA THR A 316 -9.80 34.07 -8.69
C THR A 316 -8.41 34.33 -8.08
N ALA A 317 -8.25 34.11 -6.80
CA ALA A 317 -6.96 34.25 -6.11
C ALA A 317 -5.93 33.21 -6.59
N LEU A 318 -6.38 31.97 -6.79
CA LEU A 318 -5.54 30.89 -7.33
C LEU A 318 -5.02 31.20 -8.74
N LYS A 319 -5.86 31.67 -9.68
CA LYS A 319 -5.43 32.07 -11.03
C LYS A 319 -4.36 33.15 -10.98
N ARG A 320 -4.54 34.15 -10.11
CA ARG A 320 -3.53 35.21 -9.90
C ARG A 320 -2.21 34.62 -9.39
N ARG A 321 -2.29 33.67 -8.46
CA ARG A 321 -1.08 33.01 -7.93
C ARG A 321 -0.39 32.13 -8.98
N MET A 322 -1.15 31.44 -9.82
CA MET A 322 -0.63 30.66 -10.96
C MET A 322 0.15 31.53 -11.94
N ASP A 323 -0.36 32.72 -12.29
CA ASP A 323 0.33 33.66 -13.17
C ASP A 323 1.65 34.19 -12.59
N GLY A 324 1.80 34.13 -11.26
CA GLY A 324 3.02 34.51 -10.56
C GLY A 324 4.06 33.40 -10.43
N LEU A 325 3.77 32.18 -10.90
CA LEU A 325 4.74 31.07 -10.83
C LEU A 325 5.83 31.23 -11.89
N ARG A 326 7.08 31.10 -11.47
CA ARG A 326 8.26 31.23 -12.33
C ARG A 326 8.66 29.86 -12.85
N ILE A 327 8.71 29.73 -14.17
CA ILE A 327 9.05 28.51 -14.87
C ILE A 327 10.39 28.71 -15.60
N GLY A 328 11.36 27.81 -15.38
CA GLY A 328 12.67 28.02 -15.99
C GLY A 328 13.69 26.94 -15.69
N ASP A 329 14.98 27.33 -15.74
CA ASP A 329 16.10 26.43 -15.45
C ASP A 329 15.99 25.84 -14.03
N PRO A 330 15.84 24.51 -13.89
CA PRO A 330 15.68 23.87 -12.59
C PRO A 330 16.83 24.15 -11.60
N LEU A 331 18.02 24.46 -12.07
CA LEU A 331 19.15 24.83 -11.20
C LEU A 331 19.03 26.25 -10.65
N ASP A 332 18.13 27.09 -11.16
CA ASP A 332 17.93 28.44 -10.62
C ASP A 332 17.05 28.36 -9.36
N LYS A 333 17.60 28.84 -8.23
CA LYS A 333 16.90 28.86 -6.93
C LYS A 333 15.63 29.73 -6.91
N CYS A 334 15.49 30.63 -7.88
CA CYS A 334 14.34 31.52 -8.00
C CYS A 334 13.17 30.89 -8.75
N ILE A 335 13.31 29.70 -9.31
CA ILE A 335 12.28 29.04 -10.10
C ILE A 335 11.33 28.23 -9.20
N ASP A 336 10.05 28.33 -9.47
CA ASP A 336 9.00 27.60 -8.77
C ASP A 336 8.68 26.25 -9.45
N MET A 337 8.77 26.19 -10.78
CA MET A 337 8.58 24.97 -11.57
C MET A 337 9.71 24.75 -12.57
N GLY A 338 10.20 23.52 -12.63
CA GLY A 338 11.19 23.07 -13.59
C GLY A 338 10.58 22.38 -14.82
N ALA A 339 11.33 21.43 -15.39
CA ALA A 339 10.94 20.69 -16.58
C ALA A 339 10.23 19.36 -16.23
N VAL A 340 9.24 18.97 -17.03
CA VAL A 340 8.70 17.61 -17.07
C VAL A 340 9.81 16.65 -17.48
N VAL A 341 9.84 15.48 -16.88
CA VAL A 341 11.00 14.54 -16.94
C VAL A 341 11.42 14.14 -18.37
N ASP A 342 10.48 14.02 -19.30
CA ASP A 342 10.76 13.48 -20.65
C ASP A 342 9.71 13.96 -21.66
N PRO A 343 10.05 14.08 -22.96
CA PRO A 343 9.10 14.43 -24.02
C PRO A 343 7.87 13.50 -24.12
N ILE A 344 8.01 12.22 -23.77
CA ILE A 344 6.88 11.25 -23.80
C ILE A 344 5.87 11.61 -22.71
N GLN A 345 6.33 11.95 -21.50
CA GLN A 345 5.46 12.38 -20.42
C GLN A 345 4.78 13.71 -20.75
N LEU A 346 5.53 14.67 -21.33
CA LEU A 346 4.97 15.94 -21.80
C LEU A 346 3.87 15.72 -22.86
N ALA A 347 4.10 14.85 -23.83
CA ALA A 347 3.10 14.50 -24.84
C ALA A 347 1.87 13.82 -24.22
N THR A 348 2.07 12.96 -23.23
CA THR A 348 0.98 12.29 -22.49
C THR A 348 0.09 13.30 -21.78
N ILE A 349 0.67 14.24 -21.02
CA ILE A 349 -0.07 15.31 -20.34
C ILE A 349 -0.86 16.13 -21.35
N THR A 350 -0.21 16.55 -22.45
CA THR A 350 -0.81 17.36 -23.52
C THR A 350 -1.99 16.63 -24.14
N ALA A 351 -1.83 15.35 -24.50
CA ALA A 351 -2.89 14.56 -25.12
C ALA A 351 -4.12 14.39 -24.22
N ILE A 352 -3.90 14.16 -22.90
CA ILE A 352 -4.99 14.02 -21.95
C ILE A 352 -5.78 15.34 -21.81
N VAL A 353 -5.08 16.48 -21.67
CA VAL A 353 -5.71 17.78 -21.47
C VAL A 353 -6.38 18.27 -22.75
N ASP A 354 -5.72 18.19 -23.89
CA ASP A 354 -6.25 18.67 -25.19
C ASP A 354 -7.36 17.75 -25.72
N GLY A 355 -7.38 16.49 -25.31
CA GLY A 355 -8.48 15.54 -25.58
C GLY A 355 -9.76 15.85 -24.82
N ASN A 356 -9.70 16.68 -23.78
CA ASN A 356 -10.86 17.04 -22.97
C ASN A 356 -11.80 18.02 -23.72
N ARG A 357 -13.12 17.78 -23.58
CA ARG A 357 -14.18 18.63 -24.20
C ARG A 357 -15.13 19.20 -23.13
N GLN A 358 -14.82 19.03 -21.83
CA GLN A 358 -15.68 19.44 -20.71
C GLN A 358 -15.00 20.53 -19.90
N GLY A 359 -15.81 21.43 -19.34
CA GLY A 359 -15.35 22.47 -18.44
C GLY A 359 -14.54 23.59 -19.11
N GLU A 360 -14.00 24.45 -18.28
CA GLU A 360 -13.18 25.59 -18.69
C GLU A 360 -11.72 25.33 -18.32
N THR A 361 -10.81 25.53 -19.26
CA THR A 361 -9.37 25.37 -19.05
C THR A 361 -8.71 26.73 -18.96
N TYR A 362 -8.07 26.99 -17.83
CA TYR A 362 -7.20 28.13 -17.60
C TYR A 362 -5.74 27.66 -17.58
N ARG A 363 -4.90 28.28 -18.40
CA ARG A 363 -3.44 28.09 -18.40
C ARG A 363 -2.76 29.38 -17.96
N ALA A 364 -1.83 29.29 -17.02
CA ALA A 364 -1.05 30.45 -16.61
C ALA A 364 -0.34 31.11 -17.80
N ALA A 365 -0.32 32.43 -17.80
CA ALA A 365 0.24 33.23 -18.92
C ALA A 365 1.78 33.29 -18.90
N THR A 366 2.45 32.62 -17.97
CA THR A 366 3.90 32.60 -17.81
C THR A 366 4.59 32.08 -19.08
N PRO A 367 5.57 32.79 -19.65
CA PRO A 367 6.32 32.31 -20.81
C PRO A 367 7.05 30.99 -20.50
N LEU A 368 6.96 30.03 -21.41
CA LEU A 368 7.64 28.75 -21.28
C LEU A 368 9.01 28.80 -21.98
N PRO A 369 10.07 28.29 -21.34
CA PRO A 369 11.34 28.03 -22.01
C PRO A 369 11.20 26.94 -23.09
N SER A 370 12.20 26.83 -23.96
CA SER A 370 12.35 25.67 -24.84
C SER A 370 12.73 24.44 -24.01
N GLY A 371 12.18 23.27 -24.33
CA GLY A 371 12.43 22.02 -23.58
C GLY A 371 11.13 21.36 -23.12
N CYS A 372 11.23 20.50 -22.14
CA CYS A 372 10.08 19.73 -21.61
C CYS A 372 9.32 20.54 -20.54
N PHE A 373 8.71 21.68 -20.92
CA PHE A 373 7.95 22.50 -19.99
C PHE A 373 6.45 22.47 -20.30
N TYR A 374 5.62 22.50 -19.27
CA TYR A 374 4.16 22.57 -19.38
C TYR A 374 3.61 23.66 -18.44
N PRO A 375 2.64 24.48 -18.85
CA PRO A 375 2.13 25.57 -18.03
C PRO A 375 1.28 25.04 -16.87
N PRO A 376 1.28 25.70 -15.69
CA PRO A 376 0.28 25.46 -14.66
C PRO A 376 -1.13 25.57 -15.27
N THR A 377 -1.93 24.53 -15.08
CA THR A 377 -3.25 24.43 -15.72
C THR A 377 -4.32 24.12 -14.68
N LEU A 378 -5.42 24.89 -14.71
CA LEU A 378 -6.63 24.66 -13.91
C LEU A 378 -7.80 24.36 -14.84
N ILE A 379 -8.55 23.30 -14.54
CA ILE A 379 -9.76 22.92 -15.28
C ILE A 379 -10.94 22.88 -14.31
N THR A 380 -11.97 23.69 -14.57
CA THR A 380 -13.17 23.82 -13.73
C THR A 380 -14.42 23.37 -14.50
N GLY A 381 -15.56 23.22 -13.82
CA GLY A 381 -16.82 22.86 -14.45
C GLY A 381 -16.91 21.40 -14.93
N LEU A 382 -16.13 20.52 -14.36
CA LEU A 382 -16.13 19.08 -14.65
C LEU A 382 -17.19 18.34 -13.83
N SER A 383 -17.77 17.28 -14.40
CA SER A 383 -18.57 16.32 -13.64
C SER A 383 -17.69 15.33 -12.89
N ALA A 384 -18.21 14.73 -11.81
CA ALA A 384 -17.50 13.71 -11.04
C ALA A 384 -17.10 12.47 -11.87
N ALA A 385 -17.84 12.18 -12.95
CA ALA A 385 -17.56 11.07 -13.86
C ALA A 385 -16.59 11.45 -15.00
N SER A 386 -16.14 12.70 -15.07
CA SER A 386 -15.15 13.11 -16.09
C SER A 386 -13.85 12.30 -15.97
N THR A 387 -13.28 11.90 -17.10
CA THR A 387 -11.99 11.21 -17.13
C THR A 387 -10.91 12.00 -16.42
N LEU A 388 -10.91 13.33 -16.52
CA LEU A 388 -9.95 14.19 -15.83
C LEU A 388 -10.10 14.18 -14.30
N MET A 389 -11.33 13.91 -13.80
CA MET A 389 -11.58 13.76 -12.35
C MET A 389 -11.19 12.37 -11.84
N GLN A 390 -11.13 11.36 -12.70
CA GLN A 390 -10.90 9.97 -12.32
C GLN A 390 -9.49 9.47 -12.61
N GLU A 391 -8.85 9.95 -13.70
CA GLU A 391 -7.54 9.46 -14.12
C GLU A 391 -6.38 10.35 -13.59
N GLU A 392 -5.27 9.72 -13.29
CA GLU A 392 -4.03 10.39 -12.92
C GLU A 392 -3.37 11.00 -14.15
N ILE A 393 -3.16 12.33 -14.17
CA ILE A 393 -2.52 13.05 -15.29
C ILE A 393 -1.00 13.06 -15.14
N PHE A 394 -0.53 13.12 -13.89
CA PHE A 394 0.88 13.14 -13.51
C PHE A 394 1.68 14.30 -14.14
N GLY A 395 1.12 15.50 -14.02
CA GLY A 395 1.66 16.75 -14.54
C GLY A 395 1.03 17.96 -13.85
N PRO A 396 1.40 19.20 -14.22
CA PRO A 396 1.01 20.42 -13.52
C PRO A 396 -0.44 20.85 -13.84
N VAL A 397 -1.38 19.90 -13.71
CA VAL A 397 -2.78 20.06 -14.09
C VAL A 397 -3.69 19.78 -12.89
N LEU A 398 -4.38 20.83 -12.45
CA LEU A 398 -5.37 20.79 -11.37
C LEU A 398 -6.77 20.71 -11.97
N VAL A 399 -7.60 19.81 -11.45
CA VAL A 399 -9.04 19.78 -11.77
C VAL A 399 -9.83 20.19 -10.53
N SER A 400 -10.96 20.89 -10.72
CA SER A 400 -11.74 21.43 -9.62
C SER A 400 -13.24 21.15 -9.74
N MET A 401 -13.84 20.87 -8.57
CA MET A 401 -15.30 20.80 -8.36
C MET A 401 -15.67 21.53 -7.09
N THR A 402 -16.95 21.89 -6.97
CA THR A 402 -17.51 22.44 -5.74
C THR A 402 -18.31 21.41 -4.97
N PHE A 403 -18.47 21.65 -3.65
CA PHE A 403 -19.35 20.90 -2.78
C PHE A 403 -20.11 21.87 -1.84
N ARG A 404 -21.19 21.40 -1.21
CA ARG A 404 -22.03 22.21 -0.32
C ARG A 404 -21.89 21.82 1.14
N THR A 405 -21.80 20.53 1.41
CA THR A 405 -21.79 19.99 2.78
C THR A 405 -20.56 19.13 3.05
N PRO A 406 -20.13 18.98 4.32
CA PRO A 406 -19.02 18.08 4.65
C PRO A 406 -19.24 16.63 4.21
N SER A 407 -20.48 16.13 4.23
CA SER A 407 -20.80 14.78 3.75
C SER A 407 -20.58 14.66 2.24
N GLU A 408 -21.01 15.64 1.45
CA GLU A 408 -20.79 15.69 0.01
C GLU A 408 -19.29 15.78 -0.33
N ALA A 409 -18.52 16.58 0.45
CA ALA A 409 -17.06 16.64 0.28
C ALA A 409 -16.41 15.26 0.46
N VAL A 410 -16.81 14.50 1.49
CA VAL A 410 -16.31 13.14 1.75
C VAL A 410 -16.73 12.19 0.63
N ASP A 411 -17.98 12.26 0.17
CA ASP A 411 -18.48 11.39 -0.89
C ASP A 411 -17.74 11.66 -2.21
N LEU A 412 -17.57 12.93 -2.59
CA LEU A 412 -16.80 13.32 -3.76
C LEU A 412 -15.31 12.94 -3.64
N ALA A 413 -14.71 13.17 -2.46
CA ALA A 413 -13.34 12.80 -2.20
C ALA A 413 -13.11 11.28 -2.38
N ASN A 414 -14.03 10.46 -1.91
CA ASN A 414 -13.97 9.00 -1.97
C ASN A 414 -14.42 8.42 -3.32
N ASN A 415 -15.00 9.24 -4.21
CA ASN A 415 -15.46 8.82 -5.53
C ASN A 415 -14.30 8.72 -6.53
N THR A 416 -13.40 7.81 -6.25
CA THR A 416 -12.25 7.44 -7.09
C THR A 416 -11.82 6.01 -6.78
N ARG A 417 -11.18 5.35 -7.72
CA ARG A 417 -10.55 4.04 -7.49
C ARG A 417 -9.28 4.11 -6.65
N TYR A 418 -8.68 5.29 -6.54
CA TYR A 418 -7.45 5.52 -5.78
C TYR A 418 -7.71 5.78 -4.30
N GLY A 419 -6.65 5.78 -3.51
CA GLY A 419 -6.68 6.08 -2.09
C GLY A 419 -5.28 6.32 -1.51
N LEU A 420 -4.47 7.18 -2.17
CA LEU A 420 -3.10 7.42 -1.69
C LEU A 420 -3.08 8.48 -0.60
N ALA A 421 -3.47 9.72 -0.91
CA ALA A 421 -3.45 10.82 0.05
C ALA A 421 -4.67 11.72 -0.08
N ALA A 422 -4.82 12.64 0.87
CA ALA A 422 -5.82 13.72 0.86
C ALA A 422 -5.32 14.90 1.71
N SER A 423 -5.76 16.13 1.37
CA SER A 423 -5.59 17.32 2.22
C SER A 423 -6.94 17.90 2.59
N VAL A 424 -7.07 18.38 3.84
CA VAL A 424 -8.30 18.99 4.38
C VAL A 424 -7.94 20.33 5.00
N TRP A 425 -8.57 21.40 4.53
CA TRP A 425 -8.35 22.77 5.00
C TRP A 425 -9.60 23.32 5.65
N THR A 426 -9.52 23.63 6.93
CA THR A 426 -10.57 24.21 7.78
C THR A 426 -9.95 24.70 9.08
N GLU A 427 -10.41 25.82 9.62
CA GLU A 427 -10.02 26.31 10.95
C GLU A 427 -10.81 25.62 12.08
N ASN A 428 -11.84 24.85 11.73
CA ASN A 428 -12.63 24.08 12.69
C ASN A 428 -12.00 22.71 12.96
N VAL A 429 -11.32 22.58 14.09
CA VAL A 429 -10.69 21.32 14.49
C VAL A 429 -11.66 20.15 14.58
N ASN A 430 -12.91 20.38 14.98
CA ASN A 430 -13.92 19.31 15.05
C ASN A 430 -14.26 18.80 13.65
N LEU A 431 -14.40 19.72 12.67
CA LEU A 431 -14.64 19.35 11.28
C LEU A 431 -13.46 18.59 10.70
N ALA A 432 -12.24 19.05 10.94
CA ALA A 432 -11.03 18.38 10.48
C ALA A 432 -10.93 16.93 11.00
N LEU A 433 -11.15 16.74 12.31
CA LEU A 433 -11.09 15.43 12.96
C LEU A 433 -12.28 14.53 12.61
N ASP A 434 -13.42 15.10 12.21
CA ASP A 434 -14.57 14.34 11.72
C ASP A 434 -14.37 13.86 10.27
N VAL A 435 -13.80 14.71 9.42
CA VAL A 435 -13.62 14.41 7.98
C VAL A 435 -12.42 13.49 7.73
N ALA A 436 -11.26 13.73 8.33
CA ALA A 436 -10.03 13.01 8.03
C ALA A 436 -10.14 11.48 8.14
N PRO A 437 -10.76 10.88 9.17
CA PRO A 437 -10.95 9.44 9.25
C PRO A 437 -11.90 8.88 8.18
N LYS A 438 -12.84 9.69 7.66
CA LYS A 438 -13.82 9.25 6.66
C LYS A 438 -13.24 9.18 5.24
N LEU A 439 -12.10 9.81 4.99
CA LEU A 439 -11.44 9.79 3.69
C LEU A 439 -10.77 8.42 3.45
N LYS A 440 -11.01 7.84 2.29
CA LYS A 440 -10.39 6.57 1.87
C LYS A 440 -9.01 6.85 1.26
N ALA A 441 -8.07 7.21 2.13
CA ALA A 441 -6.69 7.53 1.79
C ALA A 441 -5.76 6.98 2.87
N GLY A 442 -4.55 6.58 2.48
CA GLY A 442 -3.56 6.10 3.43
C GLY A 442 -2.86 7.23 4.20
N VAL A 443 -2.87 8.45 3.65
CA VAL A 443 -2.34 9.65 4.32
C VAL A 443 -3.35 10.79 4.20
N VAL A 444 -3.54 11.53 5.29
CA VAL A 444 -4.37 12.74 5.30
C VAL A 444 -3.60 13.87 5.98
N TRP A 445 -3.52 15.02 5.33
CA TRP A 445 -2.95 16.23 5.88
C TRP A 445 -4.07 17.22 6.27
N VAL A 446 -4.03 17.73 7.48
CA VAL A 446 -4.95 18.78 7.96
C VAL A 446 -4.21 20.11 7.94
N ASN A 447 -4.75 21.12 7.24
CA ASN A 447 -4.13 22.43 7.01
C ASN A 447 -2.66 22.34 6.57
N ALA A 448 -2.37 21.34 5.77
CA ALA A 448 -1.03 21.06 5.25
C ALA A 448 -1.10 20.18 4.02
N THR A 449 0.06 19.98 3.40
CA THR A 449 0.27 19.01 2.31
C THR A 449 1.74 18.57 2.30
N ASN A 450 2.04 17.45 1.65
CA ASN A 450 3.40 16.97 1.39
C ASN A 450 4.30 16.87 2.64
N LEU A 451 3.73 16.62 3.81
CA LEU A 451 4.52 16.35 5.01
C LEU A 451 4.92 14.87 5.05
N PHE A 452 6.21 14.64 5.14
CA PHE A 452 6.81 13.32 5.16
C PHE A 452 7.86 13.20 6.26
N ASP A 453 7.92 12.04 6.92
CA ASP A 453 9.03 11.68 7.81
C ASP A 453 9.25 10.17 7.81
N ALA A 454 10.49 9.76 8.04
CA ALA A 454 10.86 8.34 8.10
C ALA A 454 10.13 7.56 9.21
N ALA A 455 9.65 8.22 10.27
CA ALA A 455 8.92 7.60 11.38
C ALA A 455 7.42 7.39 11.08
N ALA A 456 6.88 8.09 10.10
CA ALA A 456 5.46 8.04 9.73
C ALA A 456 5.27 7.22 8.45
N GLY A 457 4.45 6.18 8.52
CA GLY A 457 4.20 5.32 7.36
C GLY A 457 3.47 6.09 6.24
N PHE A 458 3.97 5.96 5.02
CA PHE A 458 3.35 6.47 3.79
C PHE A 458 2.93 5.31 2.90
N GLY A 459 1.76 5.38 2.29
CA GLY A 459 1.28 4.39 1.33
C GLY A 459 -0.22 4.45 1.12
N GLY A 460 -0.68 3.78 0.07
CA GLY A 460 -2.05 3.83 -0.39
C GLY A 460 -2.94 2.70 0.12
N VAL A 461 -4.21 2.83 -0.22
CA VAL A 461 -5.25 1.80 -0.15
C VAL A 461 -5.94 1.71 -1.52
N ARG A 462 -6.81 0.73 -1.73
CA ARG A 462 -7.48 0.52 -3.02
C ARG A 462 -6.46 0.31 -4.16
N GLU A 463 -6.70 0.92 -5.32
CA GLU A 463 -5.82 0.82 -6.50
C GLU A 463 -4.54 1.68 -6.40
N SER A 464 -4.35 2.42 -5.32
CA SER A 464 -3.06 3.02 -4.97
C SER A 464 -2.08 2.02 -4.37
N GLY A 465 -2.49 0.77 -4.18
CA GLY A 465 -1.63 -0.33 -3.80
C GLY A 465 -1.73 -0.71 -2.33
N PHE A 466 -0.72 -1.38 -1.83
CA PHE A 466 -0.65 -1.91 -0.47
C PHE A 466 0.80 -1.99 0.03
N GLY A 467 0.94 -1.92 1.34
CA GLY A 467 2.21 -1.76 2.03
C GLY A 467 2.34 -0.36 2.59
N ARG A 468 3.44 -0.10 3.31
CA ARG A 468 3.81 1.24 3.77
C ARG A 468 5.30 1.42 3.62
N GLU A 469 5.71 2.64 3.31
CA GLU A 469 7.10 3.08 3.30
C GLU A 469 7.36 3.91 4.56
N GLY A 470 8.49 3.67 5.23
CA GLY A 470 8.79 4.30 6.53
C GLY A 470 8.04 3.68 7.71
N GLY A 471 8.36 4.13 8.90
CA GLY A 471 7.82 3.62 10.15
C GLY A 471 8.18 2.16 10.44
N TRP A 472 7.63 1.63 11.51
CA TRP A 472 7.66 0.19 11.80
C TRP A 472 6.89 -0.60 10.74
N GLU A 473 5.84 -0.02 10.20
CA GLU A 473 4.97 -0.59 9.18
C GLU A 473 5.76 -0.93 7.91
N GLY A 474 6.63 -0.02 7.46
CA GLY A 474 7.51 -0.23 6.32
C GLY A 474 8.57 -1.28 6.58
N LEU A 475 9.19 -1.27 7.78
CA LEU A 475 10.19 -2.28 8.16
C LEU A 475 9.61 -3.70 8.19
N MET A 476 8.39 -3.85 8.73
CA MET A 476 7.70 -5.15 8.83
C MET A 476 7.50 -5.82 7.46
N ALA A 477 7.36 -5.04 6.39
CA ALA A 477 7.21 -5.56 5.03
C ALA A 477 8.46 -6.29 4.50
N TYR A 478 9.59 -6.20 5.21
CA TYR A 478 10.87 -6.84 4.87
C TYR A 478 11.24 -8.01 5.80
N LEU A 479 10.29 -8.42 6.65
CA LEU A 479 10.49 -9.47 7.65
C LEU A 479 9.50 -10.62 7.46
N ARG A 480 9.87 -11.79 7.95
CA ARG A 480 9.03 -12.97 8.08
C ARG A 480 9.24 -13.62 9.46
N PRO A 481 8.31 -14.43 9.93
CA PRO A 481 8.59 -15.31 11.07
C PRO A 481 9.85 -16.17 10.82
N ALA A 482 10.69 -16.33 11.84
CA ALA A 482 11.94 -17.10 11.73
C ALA A 482 11.69 -18.60 11.64
N GLN A 483 10.57 -19.09 12.20
CA GLN A 483 10.20 -20.50 12.13
C GLN A 483 9.69 -20.88 10.73
N ASP A 484 10.16 -21.99 10.22
CA ASP A 484 9.66 -22.58 8.99
C ASP A 484 8.39 -23.40 9.28
N SER A 485 7.29 -23.06 8.60
CA SER A 485 6.07 -23.84 8.66
C SER A 485 6.18 -25.11 7.81
N LYS A 486 5.54 -26.20 8.25
CA LYS A 486 5.51 -27.48 7.54
C LYS A 486 4.54 -27.41 6.34
N PRO A 487 4.69 -28.28 5.33
CA PRO A 487 3.67 -28.43 4.30
C PRO A 487 2.31 -28.78 4.92
N LEU A 488 1.24 -28.18 4.36
CA LEU A 488 -0.13 -28.49 4.74
C LEU A 488 -0.46 -29.90 4.28
N LYS A 489 -1.00 -30.71 5.18
CA LYS A 489 -1.55 -32.02 4.84
C LYS A 489 -2.98 -31.85 4.36
N PRO A 490 -3.35 -32.29 3.15
CA PRO A 490 -4.73 -32.21 2.69
C PRO A 490 -5.68 -32.96 3.63
N VAL A 491 -6.78 -32.32 3.96
CA VAL A 491 -7.91 -32.93 4.68
C VAL A 491 -8.94 -33.31 3.63
N LEU A 492 -9.28 -34.59 3.57
CA LEU A 492 -10.23 -35.12 2.60
C LEU A 492 -11.60 -35.30 3.27
N ALA A 493 -12.65 -34.87 2.57
CA ALA A 493 -14.02 -35.19 2.96
C ALA A 493 -14.23 -36.71 2.96
N VAL A 494 -15.05 -37.20 3.89
CA VAL A 494 -15.41 -38.60 3.92
C VAL A 494 -16.25 -38.90 2.67
N PRO A 495 -15.90 -39.91 1.85
CA PRO A 495 -16.65 -40.23 0.64
C PRO A 495 -18.02 -40.80 0.98
N ALA A 496 -18.99 -40.61 0.09
CA ALA A 496 -20.31 -41.22 0.20
C ALA A 496 -20.18 -42.74 0.25
N PRO A 497 -20.98 -43.44 1.10
CA PRO A 497 -21.06 -44.90 1.07
C PRO A 497 -21.62 -45.39 -0.28
N ARG A 498 -21.42 -46.67 -0.60
CA ARG A 498 -21.88 -47.28 -1.87
C ARG A 498 -23.40 -47.25 -2.03
N ASP A 499 -24.14 -47.32 -0.90
CA ASP A 499 -25.60 -47.29 -0.86
C ASP A 499 -26.06 -46.23 0.17
N PRO A 500 -26.11 -44.95 -0.23
CA PRO A 500 -26.45 -43.88 0.68
C PRO A 500 -27.95 -43.86 0.99
N GLN A 501 -28.33 -43.95 2.27
CA GLN A 501 -29.68 -43.71 2.70
C GLN A 501 -29.99 -42.21 2.67
N VAL A 502 -30.93 -41.79 1.84
CA VAL A 502 -31.41 -40.42 1.73
C VAL A 502 -32.62 -40.26 2.68
N PRO A 503 -32.60 -39.28 3.61
CA PRO A 503 -33.74 -39.04 4.48
C PRO A 503 -34.94 -38.46 3.73
N ASP A 504 -36.14 -38.80 4.15
CA ASP A 504 -37.42 -38.33 3.56
C ASP A 504 -37.62 -36.80 3.73
N LEU A 505 -36.96 -36.18 4.70
CA LEU A 505 -37.08 -34.76 4.99
C LEU A 505 -35.79 -34.02 4.58
N ASP A 506 -35.94 -32.94 3.80
CA ASP A 506 -34.87 -32.03 3.47
C ASP A 506 -34.39 -31.27 4.72
N ARG A 507 -33.21 -31.63 5.23
CA ARG A 507 -32.53 -31.01 6.36
C ARG A 507 -31.25 -30.29 5.89
N THR A 508 -31.24 -29.79 4.67
CA THR A 508 -30.09 -29.07 4.12
C THR A 508 -29.90 -27.76 4.86
N ALA A 509 -28.76 -27.59 5.51
CA ALA A 509 -28.32 -26.30 6.02
C ALA A 509 -28.10 -25.34 4.85
N LYS A 510 -28.76 -24.20 4.93
CA LYS A 510 -28.68 -23.15 3.89
C LYS A 510 -27.40 -22.33 4.06
N LEU A 511 -27.15 -21.40 3.14
CA LEU A 511 -26.13 -20.36 3.30
C LEU A 511 -26.59 -19.35 4.36
N TYR A 512 -25.63 -18.58 4.92
CA TYR A 512 -25.93 -17.49 5.86
C TYR A 512 -25.51 -16.16 5.21
N ILE A 513 -26.49 -15.37 4.79
CA ILE A 513 -26.27 -14.13 4.04
C ILE A 513 -27.21 -13.04 4.57
N GLY A 514 -26.65 -11.90 4.96
CA GLY A 514 -27.44 -10.76 5.43
C GLY A 514 -28.22 -11.06 6.71
N GLY A 515 -27.62 -11.79 7.67
CA GLY A 515 -28.21 -12.11 8.96
C GLY A 515 -29.28 -13.21 8.90
N LYS A 516 -29.43 -13.94 7.80
CA LYS A 516 -30.46 -14.96 7.63
C LYS A 516 -30.03 -16.12 6.75
N GLN A 517 -30.74 -17.24 6.92
CA GLN A 517 -30.49 -18.41 6.10
C GLN A 517 -31.08 -18.23 4.69
N ALA A 518 -30.24 -18.36 3.66
CA ALA A 518 -30.58 -18.22 2.25
C ALA A 518 -30.37 -19.54 1.50
N ARG A 519 -31.28 -19.92 0.62
CA ARG A 519 -31.10 -21.08 -0.26
C ARG A 519 -29.99 -20.74 -1.28
N PRO A 520 -29.12 -21.73 -1.63
CA PRO A 520 -28.17 -21.52 -2.74
C PRO A 520 -28.92 -21.18 -4.03
N ASP A 521 -28.42 -20.25 -4.81
CA ASP A 521 -29.01 -19.83 -6.09
C ASP A 521 -29.20 -21.03 -7.06
N GLY A 522 -28.21 -21.93 -7.10
CA GLY A 522 -28.28 -23.14 -7.92
C GLY A 522 -29.20 -24.23 -7.40
N GLY A 523 -29.70 -24.14 -6.17
CA GLY A 523 -30.53 -25.16 -5.54
C GLY A 523 -29.82 -26.46 -5.20
N TYR A 524 -28.49 -26.53 -5.37
CA TYR A 524 -27.70 -27.75 -5.11
C TYR A 524 -27.27 -27.86 -3.65
N SER A 525 -27.11 -29.11 -3.18
CA SER A 525 -26.57 -29.42 -1.86
C SER A 525 -25.57 -30.56 -1.92
N LYS A 526 -24.73 -30.67 -0.87
CA LYS A 526 -23.73 -31.72 -0.69
C LYS A 526 -23.99 -32.43 0.63
N ALA A 527 -24.00 -33.76 0.60
CA ALA A 527 -24.07 -34.59 1.80
C ALA A 527 -22.75 -34.59 2.56
N VAL A 528 -22.83 -34.56 3.88
CA VAL A 528 -21.66 -34.63 4.79
C VAL A 528 -21.73 -35.93 5.56
N TRP A 529 -20.69 -36.73 5.46
CA TRP A 529 -20.64 -38.07 6.04
C TRP A 529 -19.70 -38.12 7.24
N SER A 530 -20.04 -38.91 8.26
CA SER A 530 -19.13 -39.25 9.35
C SER A 530 -18.04 -40.20 8.87
N ALA A 531 -16.94 -40.29 9.61
CA ALA A 531 -15.87 -41.26 9.35
C ALA A 531 -16.36 -42.73 9.29
N ARG A 532 -17.54 -43.02 9.80
CA ARG A 532 -18.20 -44.34 9.80
C ARG A 532 -19.26 -44.50 8.69
N GLY A 533 -19.34 -43.52 7.77
CA GLY A 533 -20.31 -43.54 6.66
C GLY A 533 -21.76 -43.22 7.04
N LYS A 534 -22.03 -42.68 8.24
CA LYS A 534 -23.33 -42.17 8.64
C LYS A 534 -23.53 -40.78 8.06
N LEU A 535 -24.72 -40.51 7.48
CA LEU A 535 -25.12 -39.19 7.04
C LEU A 535 -25.28 -38.28 8.27
N LEU A 536 -24.53 -37.16 8.28
CA LEU A 536 -24.58 -36.14 9.34
C LEU A 536 -25.49 -34.98 8.99
N GLY A 537 -25.65 -34.67 7.71
CA GLY A 537 -26.49 -33.60 7.20
C GLY A 537 -26.14 -33.26 5.74
N HIS A 538 -26.78 -32.23 5.21
CA HIS A 538 -26.46 -31.64 3.93
C HIS A 538 -26.17 -30.16 4.12
N VAL A 539 -25.29 -29.62 3.26
CA VAL A 539 -25.02 -28.19 3.19
C VAL A 539 -25.33 -27.68 1.79
N GLY A 540 -25.75 -26.42 1.69
CA GLY A 540 -25.97 -25.77 0.42
C GLY A 540 -24.67 -25.63 -0.35
N LEU A 541 -24.70 -25.82 -1.68
CA LEU A 541 -23.60 -25.55 -2.57
C LEU A 541 -23.77 -24.14 -3.15
N GLY A 542 -23.05 -23.17 -2.56
CA GLY A 542 -22.98 -21.80 -3.05
C GLY A 542 -22.29 -21.71 -4.39
N ASN A 543 -22.63 -20.69 -5.14
CA ASN A 543 -22.05 -20.39 -6.45
C ASN A 543 -21.61 -18.93 -6.55
N ARG A 544 -21.21 -18.49 -7.75
CA ARG A 544 -20.77 -17.12 -8.04
C ARG A 544 -21.80 -16.05 -7.62
N LYS A 545 -23.12 -16.31 -7.79
CA LYS A 545 -24.15 -15.34 -7.45
C LYS A 545 -24.32 -15.24 -5.93
N ASP A 546 -24.19 -16.36 -5.22
CA ASP A 546 -24.26 -16.37 -3.76
C ASP A 546 -23.09 -15.58 -3.14
N ILE A 547 -21.87 -15.69 -3.71
CA ILE A 547 -20.73 -14.84 -3.29
C ILE A 547 -21.05 -13.37 -3.52
N ARG A 548 -21.61 -12.99 -4.68
CA ARG A 548 -21.97 -11.58 -4.94
C ARG A 548 -23.02 -11.07 -3.95
N ASN A 549 -24.06 -11.85 -3.69
CA ASN A 549 -25.09 -11.49 -2.70
C ASN A 549 -24.48 -11.33 -1.30
N ALA A 550 -23.53 -12.19 -0.92
CA ALA A 550 -22.84 -12.11 0.36
C ALA A 550 -21.95 -10.86 0.46
N VAL A 551 -21.23 -10.49 -0.64
CA VAL A 551 -20.43 -9.26 -0.69
C VAL A 551 -21.33 -8.01 -0.63
N GLU A 552 -22.46 -8.01 -1.33
CA GLU A 552 -23.44 -6.91 -1.27
C GLU A 552 -23.98 -6.73 0.16
N ALA A 553 -24.32 -7.82 0.85
CA ALA A 553 -24.75 -7.78 2.25
C ALA A 553 -23.64 -7.27 3.19
N ALA A 554 -22.41 -7.74 3.00
CA ALA A 554 -21.25 -7.27 3.77
C ALA A 554 -20.98 -5.77 3.54
N HIS A 555 -21.07 -5.32 2.29
CA HIS A 555 -20.90 -3.91 1.94
C HIS A 555 -22.02 -3.02 2.52
N ALA A 556 -23.25 -3.50 2.54
CA ALA A 556 -24.38 -2.80 3.17
C ALA A 556 -24.19 -2.63 4.69
N ALA A 557 -23.53 -3.58 5.35
CA ALA A 557 -23.24 -3.58 6.78
C ALA A 557 -22.01 -2.72 7.18
N LYS A 558 -21.46 -1.90 6.28
CA LYS A 558 -20.27 -1.05 6.52
C LYS A 558 -20.37 -0.10 7.72
N GLY A 559 -21.59 0.11 8.25
CA GLY A 559 -21.82 0.82 9.52
C GLY A 559 -21.10 0.19 10.71
N TRP A 560 -20.79 -1.12 10.65
CA TRP A 560 -20.05 -1.85 11.66
C TRP A 560 -18.67 -1.23 11.97
N ALA A 561 -17.99 -0.70 10.98
CA ALA A 561 -16.71 0.02 11.14
C ALA A 561 -16.79 1.22 12.08
N ARG A 562 -17.98 1.84 12.23
CA ARG A 562 -18.23 2.99 13.11
C ARG A 562 -18.71 2.60 14.51
N THR A 563 -19.02 1.34 14.73
CA THR A 563 -19.36 0.79 16.06
C THR A 563 -18.11 0.88 16.94
N THR A 564 -18.31 1.31 18.20
CA THR A 564 -17.17 1.48 19.12
C THR A 564 -16.48 0.12 19.39
N GLY A 565 -15.18 0.16 19.70
CA GLY A 565 -14.41 -1.04 20.08
C GLY A 565 -15.07 -1.76 21.26
N HIS A 566 -15.58 -1.01 22.23
CA HIS A 566 -16.32 -1.55 23.37
C HIS A 566 -17.58 -2.34 22.95
N ALA A 567 -18.42 -1.78 22.08
CA ALA A 567 -19.63 -2.47 21.62
C ALA A 567 -19.29 -3.72 20.80
N ARG A 568 -18.22 -3.66 19.96
CA ARG A 568 -17.73 -4.85 19.25
C ARG A 568 -17.22 -5.92 20.21
N ALA A 569 -16.53 -5.52 21.28
CA ALA A 569 -16.08 -6.44 22.35
C ALA A 569 -17.26 -7.16 23.00
N GLN A 570 -18.33 -6.42 23.36
CA GLN A 570 -19.53 -7.01 23.98
C GLN A 570 -20.15 -8.08 23.08
N ILE A 571 -20.32 -7.80 21.81
CA ILE A 571 -20.89 -8.76 20.86
C ILE A 571 -20.01 -10.01 20.73
N LEU A 572 -18.69 -9.86 20.68
CA LEU A 572 -17.77 -10.99 20.66
C LEU A 572 -17.86 -11.82 21.96
N TYR A 573 -18.02 -11.21 23.12
CA TYR A 573 -18.27 -11.91 24.37
C TYR A 573 -19.61 -12.66 24.33
N TYR A 574 -20.67 -12.10 23.78
CA TYR A 574 -21.96 -12.80 23.61
C TYR A 574 -21.82 -14.01 22.68
N ILE A 575 -21.06 -13.88 21.57
CA ILE A 575 -20.76 -15.02 20.71
C ILE A 575 -20.01 -16.11 21.49
N ALA A 576 -19.04 -15.74 22.30
CA ALA A 576 -18.26 -16.68 23.12
C ALA A 576 -19.13 -17.36 24.17
N GLU A 577 -20.01 -16.62 24.86
CA GLU A 577 -20.94 -17.12 25.86
C GLU A 577 -21.95 -18.12 25.23
N ASN A 578 -22.58 -17.73 24.12
CA ASN A 578 -23.54 -18.58 23.42
C ASN A 578 -22.87 -19.85 22.85
N LEU A 579 -21.65 -19.76 22.35
CA LEU A 579 -20.86 -20.92 21.93
C LEU A 579 -20.51 -21.82 23.12
N SER A 580 -20.13 -21.23 24.28
CA SER A 580 -19.87 -21.97 25.51
C SER A 580 -21.08 -22.73 26.02
N ALA A 581 -22.24 -22.11 25.99
CA ALA A 581 -23.51 -22.77 26.37
C ALA A 581 -23.81 -24.00 25.51
N ARG A 582 -23.31 -24.04 24.28
CA ARG A 582 -23.48 -25.15 23.32
C ARG A 582 -22.22 -25.99 23.11
N ALA A 583 -21.20 -25.85 23.98
CA ALA A 583 -19.88 -26.48 23.80
C ALA A 583 -19.98 -28.02 23.61
N ALA A 584 -20.85 -28.70 24.36
CA ALA A 584 -21.06 -30.16 24.25
C ALA A 584 -21.61 -30.55 22.86
N GLU A 585 -22.52 -29.75 22.31
CA GLU A 585 -23.10 -29.97 20.98
C GLU A 585 -22.04 -29.82 19.89
N PHE A 586 -21.26 -28.74 19.92
CA PHE A 586 -20.17 -28.52 18.96
C PHE A 586 -19.06 -29.55 19.08
N SER A 587 -18.70 -29.96 20.30
CA SER A 587 -17.72 -31.04 20.53
C SER A 587 -18.17 -32.36 19.93
N GLN A 588 -19.47 -32.69 20.07
CA GLN A 588 -20.04 -33.90 19.48
C GLN A 588 -20.11 -33.79 17.95
N ARG A 589 -20.47 -32.62 17.39
CA ARG A 589 -20.49 -32.37 15.96
C ARG A 589 -19.08 -32.55 15.35
N LEU A 590 -18.06 -31.97 15.96
CA LEU A 590 -16.69 -32.12 15.53
C LEU A 590 -16.21 -33.58 15.58
N ARG A 591 -16.57 -34.30 16.67
CA ARG A 591 -16.27 -35.74 16.80
C ARG A 591 -16.93 -36.57 15.71
N ASP A 592 -18.17 -36.29 15.41
CA ASP A 592 -18.92 -37.01 14.37
C ASP A 592 -18.36 -36.78 12.96
N MET A 593 -17.95 -35.54 12.65
CA MET A 593 -17.33 -35.19 11.37
C MET A 593 -15.91 -35.72 11.23
N THR A 594 -15.05 -35.42 12.21
CA THR A 594 -13.59 -35.61 12.09
C THR A 594 -13.11 -36.95 12.65
N GLY A 595 -13.89 -37.63 13.47
CA GLY A 595 -13.49 -38.80 14.23
C GLY A 595 -12.54 -38.51 15.41
N ARG A 596 -12.24 -37.24 15.67
CA ARG A 596 -11.36 -36.76 16.76
C ARG A 596 -12.22 -36.17 17.89
N ASP A 597 -11.67 -36.11 19.13
CA ASP A 597 -12.35 -35.39 20.21
C ASP A 597 -12.36 -33.88 19.90
N GLY A 598 -13.56 -33.30 19.86
CA GLY A 598 -13.78 -31.90 19.54
C GLY A 598 -13.63 -30.94 20.73
N THR A 599 -13.51 -31.45 21.97
CA THR A 599 -13.54 -30.63 23.18
C THR A 599 -12.45 -29.55 23.18
N ALA A 600 -11.20 -29.95 22.94
CA ALA A 600 -10.07 -29.01 22.91
C ALA A 600 -10.21 -27.94 21.80
N GLU A 601 -10.81 -28.30 20.66
CA GLU A 601 -11.05 -27.36 19.57
C GLU A 601 -12.12 -26.33 19.93
N VAL A 602 -13.19 -26.75 20.57
CA VAL A 602 -14.26 -25.86 21.06
C VAL A 602 -13.73 -24.92 22.15
N ASP A 603 -13.00 -25.44 23.12
CA ASP A 603 -12.40 -24.64 24.20
C ASP A 603 -11.46 -23.58 23.65
N ALA A 604 -10.62 -23.95 22.68
CA ALA A 604 -9.72 -23.03 22.02
C ALA A 604 -10.47 -21.97 21.20
N ALA A 605 -11.59 -22.34 20.53
CA ALA A 605 -12.41 -21.40 19.78
C ALA A 605 -13.10 -20.38 20.70
N ILE A 606 -13.62 -20.81 21.85
CA ILE A 606 -14.18 -19.92 22.87
C ILE A 606 -13.10 -18.97 23.42
N SER A 607 -11.95 -19.52 23.81
CA SER A 607 -10.80 -18.70 24.28
C SER A 607 -10.39 -17.67 23.22
N ARG A 608 -10.37 -18.04 21.94
CA ARG A 608 -10.05 -17.16 20.81
C ARG A 608 -11.02 -15.98 20.67
N LEU A 609 -12.31 -16.22 20.85
CA LEU A 609 -13.33 -15.17 20.89
C LEU A 609 -13.07 -14.19 22.03
N PHE A 610 -12.77 -14.69 23.23
CA PHE A 610 -12.40 -13.85 24.38
C PHE A 610 -11.13 -13.01 24.09
N THR A 611 -10.12 -13.60 23.48
CA THR A 611 -8.87 -12.90 23.13
C THR A 611 -9.15 -11.72 22.19
N TYR A 612 -9.92 -11.93 21.12
CA TYR A 612 -10.18 -10.84 20.17
C TYR A 612 -11.26 -9.87 20.65
N ALA A 613 -12.18 -10.29 21.53
CA ALA A 613 -13.04 -9.38 22.28
C ALA A 613 -12.20 -8.42 23.15
N ALA A 614 -11.19 -8.96 23.84
CA ALA A 614 -10.27 -8.14 24.61
C ALA A 614 -9.46 -7.17 23.75
N TRP A 615 -9.07 -7.54 22.53
CA TRP A 615 -8.34 -6.66 21.61
C TRP A 615 -9.21 -5.60 20.92
N ALA A 616 -10.52 -5.77 20.84
CA ALA A 616 -11.39 -4.90 20.05
C ALA A 616 -11.33 -3.41 20.43
N ASP A 617 -11.02 -3.11 21.68
CA ASP A 617 -10.87 -1.75 22.23
C ASP A 617 -9.47 -1.46 22.79
N LYS A 618 -8.47 -2.31 22.50
CA LYS A 618 -7.09 -2.20 23.03
C LYS A 618 -6.02 -2.27 21.94
N TYR A 619 -6.41 -2.38 20.68
CA TYR A 619 -5.47 -2.31 19.56
C TYR A 619 -5.33 -0.86 19.12
N ASP A 620 -4.52 -0.12 19.92
CA ASP A 620 -4.42 1.33 19.83
C ASP A 620 -3.71 1.82 18.58
N SER A 621 -4.11 3.01 18.15
CA SER A 621 -3.37 3.86 17.23
C SER A 621 -2.18 4.52 17.93
N ALA A 622 -1.21 5.02 17.18
CA ALA A 622 0.00 5.60 17.75
C ALA A 622 0.27 7.01 17.23
N ALA A 623 0.68 7.91 18.14
CA ALA A 623 1.32 9.15 17.74
C ALA A 623 2.78 8.89 17.39
N LYS A 624 3.21 9.32 16.21
CA LYS A 624 4.60 9.17 15.75
C LYS A 624 5.45 10.37 16.15
N SER A 625 6.67 10.10 16.58
CA SER A 625 7.66 11.15 16.88
C SER A 625 8.27 11.63 15.56
N VAL A 626 7.89 12.81 15.13
CA VAL A 626 8.39 13.45 13.90
C VAL A 626 9.15 14.73 14.22
N PRO A 627 10.17 15.12 13.42
CA PRO A 627 11.02 16.30 13.72
C PRO A 627 10.35 17.64 13.38
N ILE A 628 9.18 17.63 12.75
CA ILE A 628 8.42 18.85 12.40
C ILE A 628 7.41 19.18 13.51
N ARG A 629 7.07 20.47 13.65
CA ARG A 629 6.05 20.93 14.61
C ARG A 629 4.67 20.43 14.16
N GLY A 630 4.21 19.33 14.75
CA GLY A 630 2.96 18.70 14.39
C GLY A 630 2.78 17.35 15.07
N ILE A 631 1.59 16.83 14.94
CA ILE A 631 1.23 15.49 15.37
C ILE A 631 1.03 14.62 14.11
N ALA A 632 1.71 13.48 14.04
CA ALA A 632 1.45 12.46 13.04
C ALA A 632 0.79 11.27 13.75
N LEU A 633 -0.47 11.02 13.46
CA LEU A 633 -1.27 9.94 14.05
C LEU A 633 -1.30 8.77 13.08
N ALA A 634 -0.75 7.63 13.47
CA ALA A 634 -0.92 6.36 12.75
C ALA A 634 -2.17 5.67 13.28
N MET A 635 -3.28 5.78 12.57
CA MET A 635 -4.59 5.25 12.94
C MET A 635 -4.78 3.86 12.35
N ASN A 636 -5.15 2.89 13.19
CA ASN A 636 -5.55 1.56 12.75
C ASN A 636 -7.02 1.57 12.31
N GLU A 637 -7.27 1.47 11.02
CA GLU A 637 -8.61 1.45 10.45
C GLU A 637 -8.97 0.07 9.89
N PRO A 638 -10.25 -0.35 9.90
CA PRO A 638 -10.66 -1.58 9.24
C PRO A 638 -10.38 -1.53 7.74
N CYS A 639 -9.95 -2.66 7.17
CA CYS A 639 -9.75 -2.79 5.73
C CYS A 639 -11.06 -2.57 4.95
N GLY A 640 -12.17 -3.10 5.47
CA GLY A 640 -13.49 -3.07 4.83
C GLY A 640 -14.13 -4.45 4.77
N VAL A 641 -14.42 -4.96 3.58
CA VAL A 641 -14.94 -6.32 3.38
C VAL A 641 -13.79 -7.31 3.25
N ILE A 642 -13.69 -8.25 4.19
CA ILE A 642 -12.69 -9.32 4.16
C ILE A 642 -13.33 -10.61 3.63
N GLY A 643 -12.86 -11.11 2.50
CA GLY A 643 -13.12 -12.46 2.05
C GLY A 643 -12.17 -13.45 2.74
N ALA A 644 -12.65 -14.55 3.29
CA ALA A 644 -11.76 -15.53 3.90
C ALA A 644 -12.15 -16.97 3.57
N LEU A 645 -11.14 -17.77 3.20
CA LEU A 645 -11.23 -19.21 3.06
C LEU A 645 -10.62 -19.83 4.31
N ALA A 646 -11.48 -20.44 5.15
CA ALA A 646 -11.08 -21.04 6.41
C ALA A 646 -10.31 -22.36 6.19
N PRO A 647 -9.42 -22.76 7.11
CA PRO A 647 -8.68 -24.01 7.03
C PRO A 647 -9.57 -25.23 7.24
N ASP A 648 -9.23 -26.36 6.61
CA ASP A 648 -9.94 -27.63 6.76
C ASP A 648 -9.53 -28.42 8.01
N GLU A 649 -8.32 -28.24 8.51
CA GLU A 649 -7.72 -29.05 9.58
C GLU A 649 -8.33 -28.83 10.97
N VAL A 650 -8.92 -27.68 11.21
CA VAL A 650 -9.58 -27.28 12.47
C VAL A 650 -10.86 -26.49 12.15
N PRO A 651 -11.94 -27.17 11.77
CA PRO A 651 -13.08 -26.57 11.10
C PRO A 651 -13.82 -25.48 11.90
N LEU A 652 -13.86 -25.59 13.24
CA LEU A 652 -14.43 -24.54 14.10
C LEU A 652 -13.38 -23.51 14.50
N LEU A 653 -12.27 -23.96 15.07
CA LEU A 653 -11.21 -23.06 15.56
C LEU A 653 -10.62 -22.21 14.42
N GLY A 654 -10.39 -22.81 13.26
CA GLY A 654 -9.89 -22.09 12.08
C GLY A 654 -10.87 -21.03 11.58
N LEU A 655 -12.17 -21.36 11.54
CA LEU A 655 -13.22 -20.41 11.16
C LEU A 655 -13.27 -19.23 12.16
N ILE A 656 -13.28 -19.51 13.47
CA ILE A 656 -13.28 -18.48 14.52
C ILE A 656 -12.00 -17.65 14.48
N SER A 657 -10.84 -18.26 14.17
CA SER A 657 -9.57 -17.57 14.10
C SER A 657 -9.47 -16.53 12.96
N VAL A 658 -10.23 -16.71 11.88
CA VAL A 658 -10.33 -15.71 10.82
C VAL A 658 -11.47 -14.72 11.02
N LEU A 659 -12.58 -15.18 11.61
CA LEU A 659 -13.77 -14.37 11.88
C LEU A 659 -13.54 -13.34 12.99
N ALA A 660 -13.10 -13.81 14.17
CA ALA A 660 -13.07 -12.97 15.38
C ALA A 660 -12.16 -11.73 15.25
N PRO A 661 -10.90 -11.81 14.77
CA PRO A 661 -10.06 -10.63 14.59
C PRO A 661 -10.61 -9.68 13.53
N ALA A 662 -11.22 -10.21 12.46
CA ALA A 662 -11.77 -9.38 11.40
C ALA A 662 -12.92 -8.49 11.91
N ILE A 663 -13.91 -9.06 12.60
CA ILE A 663 -15.04 -8.29 13.14
C ILE A 663 -14.65 -7.46 14.36
N ALA A 664 -13.69 -7.91 15.18
CA ALA A 664 -13.13 -7.12 16.28
C ALA A 664 -12.59 -5.77 15.81
N MET A 665 -11.90 -5.77 14.66
CA MET A 665 -11.33 -4.55 14.06
C MET A 665 -12.33 -3.73 13.23
N GLY A 666 -13.61 -4.15 13.17
CA GLY A 666 -14.65 -3.39 12.48
C GLY A 666 -14.85 -3.74 11.01
N ASN A 667 -14.27 -4.84 10.54
CA ASN A 667 -14.52 -5.33 9.18
C ASN A 667 -15.83 -6.13 9.11
N THR A 668 -16.36 -6.26 7.90
CA THR A 668 -17.40 -7.22 7.56
C THR A 668 -16.79 -8.40 6.80
N CYS A 669 -17.40 -9.58 6.86
CA CYS A 669 -16.78 -10.80 6.37
C CYS A 669 -17.67 -11.58 5.40
N VAL A 670 -17.04 -12.15 4.37
CA VAL A 670 -17.58 -13.23 3.54
C VAL A 670 -16.69 -14.46 3.72
N LEU A 671 -17.20 -15.46 4.41
CA LEU A 671 -16.44 -16.64 4.83
C LEU A 671 -16.84 -17.86 3.99
N VAL A 672 -15.85 -18.57 3.49
CA VAL A 672 -15.98 -19.88 2.88
C VAL A 672 -15.37 -20.88 3.86
N PRO A 673 -16.20 -21.67 4.59
CA PRO A 673 -15.68 -22.67 5.54
C PRO A 673 -14.98 -23.80 4.80
N GLY A 674 -14.18 -24.57 5.53
CA GLY A 674 -13.51 -25.75 5.00
C GLY A 674 -14.48 -26.72 4.34
N GLU A 675 -14.12 -27.23 3.16
CA GLU A 675 -14.99 -28.08 2.34
C GLU A 675 -15.22 -29.47 2.97
N ALA A 676 -14.25 -29.96 3.72
CA ALA A 676 -14.30 -31.30 4.29
C ALA A 676 -15.31 -31.41 5.44
N PHE A 677 -15.40 -30.37 6.28
CA PHE A 677 -16.18 -30.41 7.52
C PHE A 677 -17.04 -29.14 7.73
N PRO A 678 -17.97 -28.82 6.83
CA PRO A 678 -18.66 -27.53 6.82
C PRO A 678 -19.76 -27.39 7.90
N LEU A 679 -20.20 -28.46 8.56
CA LEU A 679 -21.35 -28.43 9.49
C LEU A 679 -21.03 -27.60 10.77
N ALA A 680 -19.77 -27.51 11.21
CA ALA A 680 -19.44 -26.65 12.33
C ALA A 680 -19.74 -25.16 12.02
N ALA A 681 -19.55 -24.75 10.77
CA ALA A 681 -19.89 -23.40 10.32
C ALA A 681 -21.41 -23.18 10.25
N THR A 682 -22.17 -24.17 9.80
CA THR A 682 -23.66 -24.05 9.73
C THR A 682 -24.32 -24.08 11.11
N ASP A 683 -23.76 -24.84 12.06
CA ASP A 683 -24.24 -24.84 13.44
C ASP A 683 -23.94 -23.49 14.15
N LEU A 684 -22.92 -22.76 13.71
CA LEU A 684 -22.56 -21.45 14.24
C LEU A 684 -23.59 -20.35 13.89
N TYR A 685 -24.43 -20.52 12.85
CA TYR A 685 -25.41 -19.51 12.45
C TYR A 685 -26.28 -19.06 13.62
N GLN A 686 -26.82 -20.01 14.37
CA GLN A 686 -27.67 -19.71 15.49
C GLN A 686 -26.95 -19.01 16.64
N VAL A 687 -25.66 -19.31 16.84
CA VAL A 687 -24.84 -18.59 17.80
C VAL A 687 -24.68 -17.12 17.39
N LEU A 688 -24.44 -16.85 16.09
CA LEU A 688 -24.33 -15.49 15.57
C LEU A 688 -25.67 -14.73 15.67
N GLU A 689 -26.78 -15.36 15.26
CA GLU A 689 -28.13 -14.78 15.30
C GLU A 689 -28.57 -14.37 16.72
N THR A 690 -28.16 -15.12 17.75
CA THR A 690 -28.52 -14.88 19.14
C THR A 690 -27.55 -14.01 19.91
N SER A 691 -26.52 -13.44 19.25
CA SER A 691 -25.46 -12.67 19.87
C SER A 691 -25.47 -11.18 19.52
N ASP A 692 -26.61 -10.64 19.11
CA ASP A 692 -26.81 -9.23 18.71
C ASP A 692 -25.85 -8.76 17.60
N LEU A 693 -25.31 -9.68 16.81
CA LEU A 693 -24.46 -9.35 15.68
C LEU A 693 -25.30 -8.73 14.55
N PRO A 694 -25.01 -7.52 14.07
CA PRO A 694 -25.80 -6.90 13.03
C PRO A 694 -25.81 -7.68 11.71
N ASP A 695 -26.96 -7.67 11.04
CA ASP A 695 -27.17 -8.32 9.75
C ASP A 695 -26.09 -7.93 8.73
N GLY A 696 -25.52 -8.94 8.05
CA GLY A 696 -24.52 -8.72 6.99
C GLY A 696 -23.08 -8.52 7.48
N VAL A 697 -22.82 -8.33 8.78
CA VAL A 697 -21.44 -8.25 9.30
C VAL A 697 -20.69 -9.55 9.03
N VAL A 698 -21.36 -10.68 9.18
CA VAL A 698 -20.83 -12.01 8.85
C VAL A 698 -21.73 -12.68 7.84
N ASN A 699 -21.13 -13.18 6.76
CA ASN A 699 -21.80 -13.94 5.72
C ASN A 699 -21.02 -15.24 5.50
N ILE A 700 -21.68 -16.38 5.44
CA ILE A 700 -21.07 -17.70 5.29
C ILE A 700 -21.65 -18.39 4.07
N VAL A 701 -20.79 -18.71 3.11
CA VAL A 701 -21.15 -19.40 1.86
C VAL A 701 -20.43 -20.74 1.83
N THR A 702 -21.19 -21.83 2.08
CA THR A 702 -20.68 -23.19 1.95
C THR A 702 -20.58 -23.59 0.48
N GLY A 703 -19.59 -24.41 0.13
CA GLY A 703 -19.36 -24.86 -1.25
C GLY A 703 -17.91 -25.25 -1.48
N SER A 704 -17.53 -25.43 -2.74
CA SER A 704 -16.13 -25.69 -3.10
C SER A 704 -15.29 -24.42 -3.06
N PRO A 705 -14.25 -24.33 -2.22
CA PRO A 705 -13.33 -23.21 -2.22
C PRO A 705 -12.71 -22.94 -3.60
N ALA A 706 -12.46 -23.98 -4.40
CA ALA A 706 -11.92 -23.84 -5.75
C ALA A 706 -12.85 -23.06 -6.69
N GLU A 707 -14.18 -23.26 -6.56
CA GLU A 707 -15.17 -22.54 -7.37
C GLU A 707 -15.46 -21.14 -6.84
N LEU A 708 -15.53 -20.98 -5.52
CA LEU A 708 -15.94 -19.72 -4.87
C LEU A 708 -14.80 -18.69 -4.82
N ALA A 709 -13.55 -19.15 -4.66
CA ALA A 709 -12.39 -18.28 -4.49
C ALA A 709 -12.18 -17.32 -5.64
N LYS A 710 -12.38 -17.76 -6.90
CA LYS A 710 -12.20 -16.90 -8.08
C LYS A 710 -13.11 -15.66 -8.01
N THR A 711 -14.39 -15.88 -7.72
CA THR A 711 -15.35 -14.78 -7.64
C THR A 711 -15.05 -13.87 -6.46
N LEU A 712 -14.70 -14.43 -5.30
CA LEU A 712 -14.40 -13.68 -4.09
C LEU A 712 -13.13 -12.83 -4.27
N ALA A 713 -12.06 -13.41 -4.85
CA ALA A 713 -10.80 -12.73 -5.10
C ALA A 713 -10.91 -11.65 -6.19
N GLY A 714 -11.70 -11.92 -7.24
CA GLY A 714 -11.92 -10.96 -8.34
C GLY A 714 -12.94 -9.87 -8.06
N HIS A 715 -13.71 -9.93 -6.95
CA HIS A 715 -14.77 -8.96 -6.67
C HIS A 715 -14.22 -7.59 -6.29
N MET A 716 -14.72 -6.52 -6.92
CA MET A 716 -14.22 -5.16 -6.73
C MET A 716 -14.49 -4.59 -5.33
N ASP A 717 -15.60 -5.01 -4.69
CA ASP A 717 -16.00 -4.57 -3.35
C ASP A 717 -15.52 -5.50 -2.22
N VAL A 718 -14.51 -6.33 -2.50
CA VAL A 718 -13.74 -7.06 -1.48
C VAL A 718 -12.41 -6.34 -1.31
N ASP A 719 -12.09 -5.91 -0.10
CA ASP A 719 -10.93 -5.06 0.20
C ASP A 719 -9.68 -5.87 0.61
N ALA A 720 -9.89 -7.04 1.21
CA ALA A 720 -8.81 -7.98 1.53
C ALA A 720 -9.29 -9.43 1.39
N ILE A 721 -8.36 -10.34 1.12
CA ILE A 721 -8.67 -11.77 1.05
C ILE A 721 -7.64 -12.61 1.82
N TRP A 722 -8.13 -13.49 2.68
CA TRP A 722 -7.33 -14.41 3.47
C TRP A 722 -7.59 -15.84 3.02
N SER A 723 -6.54 -16.64 2.93
CA SER A 723 -6.68 -18.05 2.56
C SER A 723 -5.63 -18.91 3.23
N PHE A 724 -6.10 -19.93 3.93
CA PHE A 724 -5.27 -20.92 4.60
C PHE A 724 -5.48 -22.29 3.94
N SER A 725 -5.07 -22.41 2.68
CA SER A 725 -5.40 -23.51 1.79
C SER A 725 -4.20 -23.93 0.91
N SER A 726 -4.45 -24.65 -0.18
CA SER A 726 -3.43 -25.17 -1.09
C SER A 726 -2.63 -24.08 -1.80
N THR A 727 -1.47 -24.46 -2.34
CA THR A 727 -0.61 -23.59 -3.16
C THR A 727 -1.32 -23.09 -4.41
N ASP A 728 -2.08 -23.97 -5.09
CA ASP A 728 -2.78 -23.63 -6.34
C ASP A 728 -3.89 -22.61 -6.09
N LEU A 729 -4.63 -22.78 -4.98
CA LEU A 729 -5.67 -21.84 -4.61
C LEU A 729 -5.10 -20.49 -4.18
N ALA A 730 -3.95 -20.50 -3.49
CA ALA A 730 -3.24 -19.27 -3.17
C ALA A 730 -2.79 -18.53 -4.44
N ALA A 731 -2.27 -19.23 -5.45
CA ALA A 731 -1.89 -18.64 -6.73
C ALA A 731 -3.08 -18.05 -7.49
N LEU A 732 -4.21 -18.75 -7.53
CA LEU A 732 -5.46 -18.24 -8.10
C LEU A 732 -5.92 -16.94 -7.42
N ILE A 733 -5.97 -16.95 -6.08
CA ILE A 733 -6.39 -15.79 -5.28
C ILE A 733 -5.46 -14.60 -5.53
N GLU A 734 -4.16 -14.82 -5.50
CA GLU A 734 -3.18 -13.77 -5.76
C GLU A 734 -3.32 -13.18 -7.17
N GLY A 735 -3.57 -14.01 -8.19
CA GLY A 735 -3.78 -13.56 -9.57
C GLY A 735 -5.07 -12.77 -9.76
N GLU A 736 -6.20 -13.28 -9.30
CA GLU A 736 -7.51 -12.61 -9.43
C GLU A 736 -7.59 -11.30 -8.62
N SER A 737 -6.86 -11.21 -7.51
CA SER A 737 -6.77 -10.00 -6.68
C SER A 737 -6.07 -8.83 -7.37
N ALA A 738 -5.45 -9.03 -8.53
CA ALA A 738 -4.89 -7.96 -9.35
C ALA A 738 -5.97 -7.02 -9.93
N SER A 739 -7.24 -7.43 -9.95
CA SER A 739 -8.37 -6.65 -10.48
C SER A 739 -8.50 -5.27 -9.81
N ASN A 740 -8.42 -5.20 -8.48
CA ASN A 740 -8.48 -3.97 -7.68
C ASN A 740 -7.29 -3.81 -6.73
N LEU A 741 -6.24 -4.62 -6.90
CA LEU A 741 -5.01 -4.58 -6.10
C LEU A 741 -5.24 -4.75 -4.58
N LYS A 742 -6.24 -5.54 -4.20
CA LYS A 742 -6.53 -5.82 -2.78
C LYS A 742 -5.40 -6.60 -2.10
N ARG A 743 -5.29 -6.43 -0.80
CA ARG A 743 -4.36 -7.21 0.03
C ARG A 743 -4.75 -8.68 0.04
N THR A 744 -3.73 -9.54 -0.03
CA THR A 744 -3.88 -10.98 0.14
C THR A 744 -3.02 -11.48 1.28
N TRP A 745 -3.58 -12.33 2.12
CA TRP A 745 -2.87 -13.06 3.15
C TRP A 745 -3.10 -14.57 2.98
N VAL A 746 -2.13 -15.23 2.37
CA VAL A 746 -2.24 -16.63 1.97
C VAL A 746 -1.08 -17.45 2.54
N ASN A 747 -1.36 -18.67 3.00
CA ASN A 747 -0.36 -19.57 3.58
C ASN A 747 0.37 -20.43 2.53
N ARG A 748 -0.05 -20.42 1.29
CA ARG A 748 0.57 -21.13 0.15
C ARG A 748 0.85 -22.61 0.43
N GLY A 749 -0.16 -23.33 0.94
CA GLY A 749 -0.04 -24.77 1.25
C GLY A 749 0.88 -25.07 2.44
N ARG A 750 1.11 -24.13 3.32
CA ARG A 750 1.85 -24.33 4.56
C ARG A 750 0.90 -24.49 5.75
N SER A 751 1.22 -25.42 6.65
CA SER A 751 0.44 -25.61 7.87
C SER A 751 0.68 -24.45 8.86
N ARG A 752 -0.29 -24.23 9.73
CA ARG A 752 -0.21 -23.26 10.82
C ARG A 752 -0.57 -23.98 12.12
N ASP A 753 0.12 -23.65 13.21
CA ASP A 753 -0.29 -24.11 14.53
C ASP A 753 -1.48 -23.27 15.04
N TRP A 754 -2.69 -23.77 14.78
CA TRP A 754 -3.93 -23.10 15.15
C TRP A 754 -4.19 -23.05 16.65
N PHE A 755 -3.60 -23.99 17.43
CA PHE A 755 -3.71 -24.01 18.89
C PHE A 755 -2.65 -23.17 19.59
N GLY A 756 -1.56 -22.89 18.91
CA GLY A 756 -0.45 -22.11 19.43
C GLY A 756 -0.50 -20.63 19.02
N PRO A 757 0.60 -19.89 19.31
CA PRO A 757 0.71 -18.46 19.02
C PRO A 757 0.57 -18.09 17.54
N GLU A 758 0.85 -19.02 16.62
CA GLU A 758 0.66 -18.77 15.18
C GLU A 758 -0.80 -18.64 14.80
N GLY A 759 -1.70 -19.35 15.49
CA GLY A 759 -3.16 -19.32 15.26
C GLY A 759 -3.85 -18.14 15.93
N GLU A 760 -3.14 -17.37 16.73
CA GLU A 760 -3.63 -16.25 17.54
C GLU A 760 -2.63 -15.10 17.52
N GLY A 761 -3.04 -13.91 17.91
CA GLY A 761 -2.13 -12.80 18.14
C GLY A 761 -2.28 -11.62 17.19
N ARG A 762 -1.31 -10.70 17.30
CA ARG A 762 -1.36 -9.40 16.62
C ARG A 762 -1.24 -9.44 15.10
N ASP A 763 -0.76 -10.55 14.53
CA ASP A 763 -0.69 -10.71 13.08
C ASP A 763 -2.07 -10.64 12.44
N PHE A 764 -3.06 -11.28 13.05
CA PHE A 764 -4.45 -11.21 12.59
C PHE A 764 -5.03 -9.81 12.68
N LEU A 765 -4.74 -9.07 13.76
CA LEU A 765 -5.17 -7.68 13.93
C LEU A 765 -4.54 -6.77 12.86
N ARG A 766 -3.23 -6.94 12.61
CA ARG A 766 -2.51 -6.20 11.58
C ARG A 766 -3.01 -6.52 10.16
N GLN A 767 -3.40 -7.76 9.90
CA GLN A 767 -4.00 -8.14 8.63
C GLN A 767 -5.44 -7.63 8.49
N ALA A 768 -6.14 -7.43 9.60
CA ALA A 768 -7.50 -6.89 9.63
C ALA A 768 -7.55 -5.35 9.59
N THR A 769 -6.40 -4.67 9.62
CA THR A 769 -6.34 -3.20 9.64
C THR A 769 -5.42 -2.63 8.57
N GLU A 770 -5.72 -1.41 8.15
CA GLU A 770 -4.84 -0.53 7.39
C GLU A 770 -4.38 0.63 8.29
N VAL A 771 -3.12 1.02 8.17
CA VAL A 771 -2.62 2.19 8.88
C VAL A 771 -2.84 3.42 8.02
N LYS A 772 -3.63 4.37 8.54
CA LYS A 772 -3.79 5.71 7.98
C LYS A 772 -2.93 6.69 8.78
N THR A 773 -2.09 7.45 8.12
CA THR A 773 -1.31 8.52 8.78
C THR A 773 -2.05 9.86 8.63
N VAL A 774 -2.45 10.46 9.74
CA VAL A 774 -3.07 11.79 9.78
C VAL A 774 -2.07 12.79 10.34
N TRP A 775 -1.75 13.82 9.57
CA TRP A 775 -0.84 14.88 9.97
C TRP A 775 -1.62 16.13 10.38
N VAL A 776 -1.33 16.65 11.55
CA VAL A 776 -1.93 17.88 12.11
C VAL A 776 -0.77 18.76 12.58
N PRO A 777 -0.24 19.64 11.73
CA PRO A 777 0.76 20.61 12.15
C PRO A 777 0.13 21.63 13.12
N TYR A 778 0.95 22.20 14.00
CA TYR A 778 0.53 23.22 14.94
C TYR A 778 1.61 24.29 15.13
N GLY A 779 1.17 25.47 15.54
CA GLY A 779 2.03 26.64 15.71
C GLY A 779 2.33 27.36 14.39
N GLU A 780 2.89 28.57 14.50
CA GLU A 780 3.31 29.39 13.37
C GLU A 780 4.63 28.91 12.76
#